data_99d2129bc481072c4f34e10ff7fbcb54
#
_entry.id   99d2129bc481072c4f34e10ff7fbcb54
#
_cell.length_a   1.000
_cell.length_b   1.000
_cell.length_c   1.000
_cell.angle_alpha   90.00
_cell.angle_beta   90.00
_cell.angle_gamma   90.00
#
_symmetry.space_group_name_H-M   'P 1'
#
loop_
_entity.id
_entity.type
_entity.pdbx_description
1 polymer ?
#
loop_
_entity_poly.entity_id
_entity_poly.type
_entity_poly.pdbx_seq_one_letter_code
_entity_poly.pdbx_strand_id
1 'polypeptide(L)'
;MQRKKLISKTPTTAVMLALYIGVAQPSITSAQEYTDQITGANDAYAAHGIRTTVGMESTYTFAEGDVVKWTNAYPAVEVWDEGTHLKFTTPLNLQLDVKDGATSGIHAATSNYDTPGRLTAQNVNITGQSTGSNYDINRIYISGIDTYAADIKIENLNIDITADGKPKSIADGIFMGRDFDDEDSEHTLTVTGAANIKAVSKNGYYAWAAGIEAQDQAKMNFGKLTIATEAMAENLARTNGIFAAGNSEINAGETHINVKGISPNPDESSYSYGLNAIHSSTITLGDNSTIHAESSGDGAVMTVGVRTGYHSEVNLGITNIRAENNSAEGTVDVLFVEDGSVLNMAGGSITGANNANNRTFNAINAYGEDPDPTWHTDTIVNINQGTTNDVVIVGDVRAANIAIVNLNLNTDASSITGNLDQSGPYVDKDDSAGTINLTLANKATWHAMGEYGIGYSYLEKLTLNDGSITMTNEEVQNIDINHLQGTGGELTLEADVNLNTGFFRVNNADTDAAAVHTSYAGINADNVKDAAGLEGLVRNSLKIHDDSAAKFDVQVNEGLLIGQMQADTINHIDGNAIANVKIAQSTTVDAISHMQNATALSWRQEDATLSKRLGDLRQGDGDQGFWVRLNRGEFKYDNAKNQNNFFQMGYDKAGGDWHYGAAISRNSGKTTYGTATAKNRSLALTLYGTWLGDKGHYADIVLKEGRLSNDYDISAPIGFTHGQYKTWGSSISAEYGREIAMGDKAYFTPQAQLSWLRIAGKDYTTANGIAISQDSQSSTIGRLGFELGSRLGDNGNVYAKASVLHDFGGSADTRLSYNGVSTTYSNDLGDTWYEAGIGFNLKAKDNSYLYADVSKAFGGDYKTPWQWNVGMRWTF
;
A
#
# COMPACT_ATOMS: atom_id res chain seq x y z
N MET A 1 18.66 18.59 16.97
CA MET A 1 18.96 17.75 18.15
C MET A 1 17.79 16.84 18.43
N GLN A 2 18.07 15.61 18.67
CA GLN A 2 17.20 14.44 18.88
C GLN A 2 16.55 13.83 17.62
N ARG A 3 17.30 12.90 17.04
CA ARG A 3 16.82 11.87 16.15
C ARG A 3 15.97 10.86 16.95
N LYS A 4 14.69 10.74 16.64
CA LYS A 4 13.91 9.55 17.00
C LYS A 4 14.07 8.53 15.88
N LYS A 5 14.72 7.40 16.22
CA LYS A 5 14.76 6.19 15.39
C LYS A 5 13.35 5.66 15.21
N LEU A 6 12.88 5.58 13.97
CA LEU A 6 11.78 4.69 13.60
C LEU A 6 12.35 3.25 13.58
N ILE A 7 11.86 2.44 14.46
CA ILE A 7 12.06 0.99 14.43
C ILE A 7 10.99 0.43 13.48
N SER A 8 11.41 0.00 12.28
CA SER A 8 10.57 -0.82 11.43
C SER A 8 10.45 -2.20 12.09
N LYS A 9 9.25 -2.55 12.47
CA LYS A 9 8.90 -3.90 12.89
C LYS A 9 8.63 -4.73 11.63
N THR A 10 9.57 -5.54 11.24
CA THR A 10 9.32 -6.73 10.44
C THR A 10 9.19 -7.91 11.41
N PRO A 11 8.03 -8.50 11.57
CA PRO A 11 7.93 -9.75 12.27
C PRO A 11 7.60 -10.85 11.26
N THR A 12 8.56 -11.70 10.92
CA THR A 12 8.14 -13.03 10.43
C THR A 12 9.27 -14.06 10.36
N THR A 13 10.52 -13.67 10.61
CA THR A 13 11.62 -14.66 10.48
C THR A 13 12.09 -15.27 11.82
N ALA A 14 11.55 -14.87 12.95
CA ALA A 14 12.02 -15.31 14.26
C ALA A 14 11.20 -16.46 14.89
N VAL A 15 10.04 -16.83 14.33
CA VAL A 15 9.15 -17.85 14.93
C VAL A 15 9.45 -19.26 14.40
N MET A 16 10.02 -19.40 13.21
CA MET A 16 10.33 -20.72 12.64
C MET A 16 11.60 -21.38 13.18
N LEU A 17 12.55 -20.62 13.75
CA LEU A 17 13.78 -21.19 14.30
C LEU A 17 13.65 -21.66 15.76
N ALA A 18 12.57 -21.31 16.45
CA ALA A 18 12.35 -21.70 17.85
C ALA A 18 11.60 -23.03 18.01
N LEU A 19 10.99 -23.56 16.95
CA LEU A 19 10.34 -24.88 16.98
C LEU A 19 11.28 -26.04 16.71
N TYR A 20 12.52 -25.76 16.30
CA TYR A 20 13.53 -26.80 16.04
C TYR A 20 14.43 -27.15 17.25
N ILE A 21 14.26 -26.44 18.38
CA ILE A 21 15.06 -26.66 19.59
C ILE A 21 14.15 -26.78 20.81
N GLY A 22 13.30 -27.78 20.81
CA GLY A 22 12.37 -27.91 21.96
C GLY A 22 11.80 -29.28 22.21
N VAL A 23 12.30 -30.34 21.58
CA VAL A 23 12.08 -31.67 22.11
C VAL A 23 13.32 -32.03 22.92
N ALA A 24 13.32 -31.62 24.19
CA ALA A 24 14.21 -32.24 25.15
C ALA A 24 13.88 -33.74 25.14
N GLN A 25 14.81 -34.58 24.67
CA GLN A 25 14.75 -35.99 24.93
C GLN A 25 14.58 -36.17 26.44
N PRO A 26 13.55 -36.86 26.91
CA PRO A 26 13.53 -37.26 28.29
C PRO A 26 14.78 -38.14 28.49
N SER A 27 15.60 -37.77 29.45
CA SER A 27 16.69 -38.61 29.92
C SER A 27 16.12 -39.96 30.37
N ILE A 28 16.33 -40.95 29.53
CA ILE A 28 15.94 -42.34 29.84
C ILE A 28 16.84 -42.81 30.96
N THR A 29 16.40 -42.69 32.17
CA THR A 29 17.01 -43.41 33.28
C THR A 29 16.21 -44.70 33.48
N SER A 30 16.84 -45.82 33.03
CA SER A 30 16.38 -47.20 33.22
C SER A 30 15.10 -47.60 32.46
N ALA A 31 15.12 -47.62 31.15
CA ALA A 31 14.20 -48.42 30.36
C ALA A 31 14.71 -49.91 30.38
N GLN A 32 13.86 -50.86 30.60
CA GLN A 32 14.16 -52.27 30.45
C GLN A 32 14.14 -52.59 28.95
N GLU A 33 15.25 -53.06 28.39
CA GLU A 33 15.31 -53.50 26.98
C GLU A 33 14.67 -54.87 26.86
N TYR A 34 13.62 -54.98 26.08
CA TYR A 34 13.06 -56.26 25.64
C TYR A 34 13.72 -56.67 24.32
N THR A 35 14.79 -57.44 24.40
CA THR A 35 15.36 -58.13 23.24
C THR A 35 14.78 -59.52 23.23
N ASP A 36 13.98 -59.84 22.23
CA ASP A 36 13.49 -61.20 21.87
C ASP A 36 12.71 -62.00 22.98
N GLN A 37 12.11 -61.33 23.99
CA GLN A 37 11.27 -62.06 24.94
C GLN A 37 9.93 -61.36 25.15
N ILE A 38 8.92 -61.73 24.41
CA ILE A 38 7.54 -61.49 24.74
C ILE A 38 7.05 -62.67 25.58
N THR A 39 6.95 -62.51 26.87
CA THR A 39 6.37 -63.53 27.78
C THR A 39 4.87 -63.41 27.78
N GLY A 40 4.18 -64.24 26.97
CA GLY A 40 2.74 -64.34 26.97
C GLY A 40 2.17 -65.01 25.72
N ALA A 41 1.92 -66.31 25.77
CA ALA A 41 1.17 -67.15 24.84
C ALA A 41 1.74 -67.38 23.43
N ASN A 42 2.33 -68.55 23.28
CA ASN A 42 2.83 -69.24 22.08
C ASN A 42 4.24 -68.89 21.57
N ASP A 43 5.22 -69.62 22.07
CA ASP A 43 6.64 -69.61 21.74
C ASP A 43 7.03 -69.91 20.24
N ALA A 44 6.05 -69.99 19.33
CA ALA A 44 6.33 -70.33 17.93
C ALA A 44 6.68 -69.11 17.04
N TYR A 45 6.57 -67.84 17.49
CA TYR A 45 6.69 -66.69 16.65
C TYR A 45 7.68 -65.58 17.12
N ALA A 46 8.60 -65.94 18.02
CA ALA A 46 9.62 -64.98 18.49
C ALA A 46 10.53 -64.38 17.40
N ALA A 47 10.50 -64.92 16.18
CA ALA A 47 11.27 -64.38 15.03
C ALA A 47 10.49 -63.34 14.19
N HIS A 48 9.23 -63.07 14.48
CA HIS A 48 8.30 -62.32 13.64
C HIS A 48 7.64 -61.11 14.30
N GLY A 49 8.07 -60.66 15.48
CA GLY A 49 7.49 -59.48 16.19
C GLY A 49 6.26 -59.76 17.04
N ILE A 50 5.54 -58.70 17.43
CA ILE A 50 4.32 -58.77 18.23
C ILE A 50 3.17 -59.17 17.29
N ARG A 51 2.62 -60.34 17.47
CA ARG A 51 1.52 -60.91 16.67
C ARG A 51 0.39 -61.45 17.56
N THR A 52 -0.77 -61.62 17.02
CA THR A 52 -1.88 -62.32 17.65
C THR A 52 -2.41 -63.42 16.75
N THR A 53 -3.21 -64.36 17.35
CA THR A 53 -3.83 -65.45 16.64
C THR A 53 -5.12 -65.01 15.94
N VAL A 54 -5.42 -65.59 14.81
CA VAL A 54 -6.63 -65.36 13.99
C VAL A 54 -7.88 -65.26 14.84
N GLY A 55 -8.67 -64.19 14.67
CA GLY A 55 -9.97 -64.04 15.33
C GLY A 55 -9.91 -63.74 16.83
N MET A 56 -8.73 -63.42 17.41
CA MET A 56 -8.57 -63.16 18.83
C MET A 56 -8.27 -61.70 19.14
N GLU A 57 -8.81 -61.22 20.29
CA GLU A 57 -8.39 -59.93 20.89
C GLU A 57 -7.20 -60.18 21.81
N SER A 58 -6.11 -59.44 21.64
CA SER A 58 -4.93 -59.47 22.48
C SER A 58 -4.65 -58.10 23.07
N THR A 59 -4.51 -58.00 24.38
CA THR A 59 -4.21 -56.75 25.07
C THR A 59 -2.78 -56.76 25.60
N TYR A 60 -1.99 -55.76 25.20
CA TYR A 60 -0.62 -55.57 25.66
C TYR A 60 -0.51 -54.39 26.60
N THR A 61 0.27 -54.56 27.65
CA THR A 61 0.56 -53.53 28.66
C THR A 61 2.07 -53.54 28.92
N PHE A 62 2.73 -52.46 28.60
CA PHE A 62 4.17 -52.26 28.85
C PHE A 62 4.38 -51.46 30.15
N ALA A 63 5.53 -51.59 30.78
CA ALA A 63 5.93 -50.67 31.85
C ALA A 63 6.25 -49.30 31.28
N GLU A 64 6.18 -48.25 32.11
CA GLU A 64 6.50 -46.90 31.70
C GLU A 64 7.97 -46.80 31.25
N GLY A 65 8.20 -46.38 30.01
CA GLY A 65 9.53 -46.24 29.42
C GLY A 65 10.04 -47.53 28.73
N ASP A 66 9.31 -48.58 28.66
CA ASP A 66 9.68 -49.80 27.90
C ASP A 66 9.79 -49.49 26.41
N VAL A 67 10.82 -50.06 25.75
CA VAL A 67 11.10 -49.88 24.32
C VAL A 67 11.28 -51.24 23.68
N VAL A 68 10.50 -51.53 22.61
CA VAL A 68 10.68 -52.71 21.77
C VAL A 68 11.77 -52.41 20.75
N LYS A 69 12.94 -53.04 20.91
CA LYS A 69 14.04 -52.90 19.95
C LYS A 69 13.92 -53.98 18.87
N TRP A 70 14.01 -53.56 17.59
CA TRP A 70 13.80 -54.43 16.45
C TRP A 70 14.90 -54.29 15.41
N THR A 71 15.53 -55.40 15.05
CA THR A 71 16.66 -55.45 14.14
C THR A 71 16.44 -56.35 12.91
N ASN A 72 15.28 -56.94 12.81
CA ASN A 72 14.94 -57.85 11.72
C ASN A 72 14.31 -57.13 10.53
N ALA A 73 14.45 -57.77 9.34
CA ALA A 73 13.83 -57.28 8.10
C ALA A 73 12.32 -57.58 7.98
N TYR A 74 11.63 -57.81 9.10
CA TYR A 74 10.20 -58.01 9.18
C TYR A 74 9.55 -56.92 10.04
N PRO A 75 8.21 -56.79 10.06
CA PRO A 75 7.50 -55.81 10.93
C PRO A 75 7.76 -56.06 12.41
N ALA A 76 7.89 -55.00 13.23
CA ALA A 76 8.01 -55.11 14.66
C ALA A 76 6.67 -55.46 15.34
N VAL A 77 5.57 -54.93 14.83
CA VAL A 77 4.21 -55.25 15.22
C VAL A 77 3.44 -55.66 13.98
N GLU A 78 2.74 -56.80 14.03
CA GLU A 78 1.98 -57.32 12.90
C GLU A 78 0.55 -57.68 13.31
N VAL A 79 -0.41 -57.07 12.61
CA VAL A 79 -1.83 -57.41 12.66
C VAL A 79 -2.15 -58.18 11.36
N TRP A 80 -2.18 -59.49 11.44
CA TRP A 80 -2.41 -60.36 10.30
C TRP A 80 -3.64 -61.21 10.58
N ASP A 81 -4.49 -61.39 9.62
CA ASP A 81 -5.66 -62.25 9.62
C ASP A 81 -6.96 -61.59 10.13
N GLU A 82 -8.04 -62.24 9.68
CA GLU A 82 -9.44 -61.94 9.89
C GLU A 82 -9.85 -61.84 11.38
N GLY A 83 -10.52 -60.69 11.75
CA GLY A 83 -11.08 -60.48 13.07
C GLY A 83 -10.08 -60.33 14.21
N THR A 84 -8.80 -60.15 13.87
CA THR A 84 -7.72 -59.91 14.83
C THR A 84 -7.78 -58.51 15.44
N HIS A 85 -7.66 -58.38 16.74
CA HIS A 85 -7.61 -57.08 17.41
C HIS A 85 -6.41 -56.97 18.38
N LEU A 86 -5.45 -56.11 18.06
CA LEU A 86 -4.35 -55.70 18.95
C LEU A 86 -4.70 -54.43 19.71
N LYS A 87 -4.62 -54.51 21.03
CA LYS A 87 -4.89 -53.37 21.90
C LYS A 87 -3.71 -53.08 22.80
N PHE A 88 -3.23 -51.85 22.75
CA PHE A 88 -2.17 -51.32 23.64
C PHE A 88 -2.79 -50.36 24.65
N THR A 89 -2.68 -50.68 25.93
CA THR A 89 -3.25 -49.86 27.02
C THR A 89 -2.24 -48.91 27.62
N THR A 90 -0.99 -49.01 27.24
CA THR A 90 0.14 -48.14 27.62
C THR A 90 0.87 -47.71 26.35
N PRO A 91 1.77 -46.70 26.42
CA PRO A 91 2.53 -46.26 25.25
C PRO A 91 3.29 -47.40 24.57
N LEU A 92 3.15 -47.53 23.27
CA LEU A 92 3.91 -48.46 22.44
C LEU A 92 5.12 -47.71 21.88
N ASN A 93 6.33 -48.02 22.37
CA ASN A 93 7.57 -47.42 21.88
C ASN A 93 8.35 -48.46 21.08
N LEU A 94 8.57 -48.18 19.80
CA LEU A 94 9.33 -49.02 18.87
C LEU A 94 10.63 -48.32 18.47
N GLN A 95 11.73 -49.08 18.55
CA GLN A 95 13.02 -48.66 18.03
C GLN A 95 13.49 -49.65 16.95
N LEU A 96 13.57 -49.19 15.70
CA LEU A 96 13.96 -49.97 14.54
C LEU A 96 15.42 -49.69 14.19
N ASP A 97 16.28 -50.72 14.05
CA ASP A 97 17.65 -50.62 13.60
C ASP A 97 17.98 -51.80 12.69
N VAL A 98 17.58 -51.63 11.40
CA VAL A 98 17.68 -52.71 10.42
C VAL A 98 18.83 -52.43 9.45
N LYS A 99 19.57 -53.50 9.15
CA LYS A 99 20.67 -53.45 8.23
C LYS A 99 20.36 -54.28 6.99
N ASP A 100 20.63 -53.66 5.81
CA ASP A 100 20.46 -54.34 4.51
C ASP A 100 19.07 -54.96 4.32
N GLY A 101 17.98 -54.20 4.51
CA GLY A 101 16.63 -54.74 4.38
C GLY A 101 15.47 -53.74 4.38
N ALA A 102 14.27 -54.30 4.33
CA ALA A 102 13.00 -53.58 4.43
C ALA A 102 12.34 -53.90 5.79
N THR A 103 11.79 -52.89 6.46
CA THR A 103 11.08 -53.09 7.73
C THR A 103 9.95 -52.09 7.90
N SER A 104 8.97 -52.40 8.75
CA SER A 104 7.96 -51.50 9.23
C SER A 104 7.81 -51.54 10.76
N GLY A 105 7.43 -50.44 11.37
CA GLY A 105 7.12 -50.38 12.81
C GLY A 105 5.85 -51.18 13.09
N ILE A 106 4.81 -50.84 12.38
CA ILE A 106 3.51 -51.54 12.43
C ILE A 106 3.16 -51.95 11.01
N HIS A 107 2.89 -53.24 10.82
CA HIS A 107 2.28 -53.79 9.60
C HIS A 107 0.90 -54.36 9.95
N ALA A 108 -0.11 -53.87 9.24
CA ALA A 108 -1.47 -54.36 9.43
C ALA A 108 -2.07 -54.78 8.08
N ALA A 109 -2.40 -56.08 7.95
CA ALA A 109 -2.96 -56.62 6.70
C ALA A 109 -3.96 -57.73 7.04
N THR A 110 -4.87 -57.99 6.15
CA THR A 110 -5.80 -59.11 6.26
C THR A 110 -5.91 -59.90 4.96
N SER A 111 -6.12 -61.18 5.06
CA SER A 111 -6.39 -62.07 3.92
C SER A 111 -7.88 -62.23 3.59
N ASN A 112 -8.74 -61.69 4.46
CA ASN A 112 -10.20 -61.71 4.28
C ASN A 112 -10.79 -60.33 4.69
N TYR A 113 -11.45 -59.72 3.78
CA TYR A 113 -11.85 -58.33 3.84
C TYR A 113 -13.19 -58.07 4.57
N ASP A 114 -13.99 -59.07 4.79
CA ASP A 114 -15.27 -58.99 5.52
C ASP A 114 -15.08 -58.67 7.02
N THR A 115 -13.90 -58.94 7.58
CA THR A 115 -13.58 -58.74 8.99
C THR A 115 -12.13 -58.23 9.15
N PRO A 116 -11.87 -56.95 8.96
CA PRO A 116 -10.52 -56.41 8.98
C PRO A 116 -9.80 -56.61 10.32
N GLY A 117 -8.49 -56.76 10.25
CA GLY A 117 -7.64 -56.69 11.42
C GLY A 117 -7.73 -55.32 12.07
N ARG A 118 -7.63 -55.22 13.40
CA ARG A 118 -7.76 -53.98 14.16
C ARG A 118 -6.58 -53.73 15.08
N LEU A 119 -6.14 -52.45 15.14
CA LEU A 119 -5.19 -51.98 16.13
C LEU A 119 -5.76 -50.77 16.88
N THR A 120 -5.68 -50.82 18.20
CA THR A 120 -6.07 -49.68 19.06
C THR A 120 -4.94 -49.35 20.05
N ALA A 121 -4.50 -48.08 20.07
CA ALA A 121 -3.45 -47.63 20.96
C ALA A 121 -3.71 -46.18 21.47
N GLN A 122 -3.24 -45.85 22.67
CA GLN A 122 -3.27 -44.44 23.16
C GLN A 122 -2.10 -43.65 22.57
N ASN A 123 -0.88 -44.11 22.79
CA ASN A 123 0.32 -43.43 22.29
C ASN A 123 1.21 -44.41 21.55
N VAL A 124 1.61 -44.04 20.35
CA VAL A 124 2.54 -44.84 19.54
C VAL A 124 3.75 -43.98 19.18
N ASN A 125 4.94 -44.42 19.52
CA ASN A 125 6.20 -43.82 19.19
C ASN A 125 7.05 -44.78 18.41
N ILE A 126 7.39 -44.44 17.15
CA ILE A 126 8.23 -45.25 16.27
C ILE A 126 9.45 -44.43 15.89
N THR A 127 10.62 -44.91 16.27
CA THR A 127 11.88 -44.33 15.88
C THR A 127 12.74 -45.36 15.19
N GLY A 128 13.49 -45.00 14.17
CA GLY A 128 14.38 -45.99 13.61
C GLY A 128 15.12 -45.63 12.33
N GLN A 129 15.97 -46.56 11.93
CA GLN A 129 16.71 -46.46 10.70
C GLN A 129 16.80 -47.81 9.99
N SER A 130 16.83 -47.75 8.65
CA SER A 130 17.24 -48.87 7.81
C SER A 130 18.45 -48.43 7.02
N THR A 131 19.56 -49.16 7.13
CA THR A 131 20.85 -48.79 6.51
C THR A 131 21.36 -49.94 5.63
N GLY A 132 22.08 -49.58 4.53
CA GLY A 132 22.68 -50.63 3.69
C GLY A 132 23.45 -50.10 2.50
N SER A 133 24.32 -50.98 1.97
CA SER A 133 25.11 -50.72 0.78
C SER A 133 25.23 -51.89 -0.19
N ASN A 134 24.39 -52.91 0.03
CA ASN A 134 24.40 -54.12 -0.77
C ASN A 134 23.51 -54.00 -2.03
N TYR A 135 24.15 -54.01 -3.21
CA TYR A 135 23.45 -53.91 -4.51
C TYR A 135 22.64 -55.17 -4.86
N ASP A 136 22.80 -56.27 -4.12
CA ASP A 136 21.96 -57.48 -4.29
C ASP A 136 20.58 -57.29 -3.70
N ILE A 137 20.36 -56.22 -2.87
CA ILE A 137 19.12 -55.82 -2.31
C ILE A 137 18.54 -54.65 -3.14
N ASN A 138 17.38 -54.88 -3.73
CA ASN A 138 16.79 -53.89 -4.65
C ASN A 138 16.41 -52.53 -4.01
N ARG A 139 16.25 -52.49 -2.68
CA ARG A 139 15.90 -51.27 -1.94
C ARG A 139 16.17 -51.37 -0.44
N ILE A 140 16.57 -50.26 0.15
CA ILE A 140 16.50 -50.01 1.59
C ILE A 140 15.17 -49.33 1.88
N TYR A 141 14.33 -49.94 2.69
CA TYR A 141 12.98 -49.47 2.97
C TYR A 141 12.69 -49.46 4.46
N ILE A 142 12.07 -48.35 4.94
CA ILE A 142 11.55 -48.25 6.29
C ILE A 142 10.21 -47.56 6.25
N SER A 143 9.20 -48.14 6.91
CA SER A 143 7.95 -47.41 7.16
C SER A 143 7.64 -47.36 8.66
N GLY A 144 6.95 -46.28 9.10
CA GLY A 144 6.44 -46.20 10.45
C GLY A 144 5.21 -47.13 10.58
N ILE A 145 4.21 -46.88 9.80
CA ILE A 145 3.01 -47.73 9.67
C ILE A 145 2.84 -48.13 8.21
N ASP A 146 2.65 -49.39 7.98
CA ASP A 146 2.42 -49.98 6.65
C ASP A 146 1.14 -50.86 6.76
N THR A 147 0.09 -50.45 6.05
CA THR A 147 -1.21 -51.10 6.23
C THR A 147 -1.94 -51.38 4.92
N TYR A 148 -2.56 -52.56 4.86
CA TYR A 148 -3.42 -53.02 3.77
C TYR A 148 -4.68 -53.63 4.38
N ALA A 149 -5.83 -53.03 4.13
CA ALA A 149 -7.09 -53.58 4.57
C ALA A 149 -7.22 -53.83 6.10
N ALA A 150 -6.83 -52.88 6.93
CA ALA A 150 -6.95 -52.94 8.38
C ALA A 150 -7.45 -51.62 9.01
N ASP A 151 -8.15 -51.71 10.13
CA ASP A 151 -8.60 -50.57 10.91
C ASP A 151 -7.61 -50.23 12.04
N ILE A 152 -7.05 -49.04 11.99
CA ILE A 152 -6.08 -48.54 12.97
C ILE A 152 -6.62 -47.31 13.69
N LYS A 153 -6.70 -47.37 15.05
CA LYS A 153 -7.11 -46.25 15.87
C LYS A 153 -6.05 -45.92 16.91
N ILE A 154 -5.50 -44.72 16.84
CA ILE A 154 -4.43 -44.21 17.70
C ILE A 154 -4.89 -42.85 18.28
N GLU A 155 -4.60 -42.60 19.55
CA GLU A 155 -4.85 -41.27 20.11
C GLU A 155 -3.74 -40.31 19.70
N ASN A 156 -2.46 -40.62 19.98
CA ASN A 156 -1.31 -39.78 19.57
C ASN A 156 -0.25 -40.64 18.87
N LEU A 157 0.34 -40.13 17.80
CA LEU A 157 1.31 -40.82 16.96
C LEU A 157 2.57 -39.99 16.76
N ASN A 158 3.74 -40.56 17.02
CA ASN A 158 5.03 -39.99 16.70
C ASN A 158 5.86 -40.99 15.86
N ILE A 159 6.32 -40.55 14.71
CA ILE A 159 7.19 -41.34 13.81
C ILE A 159 8.44 -40.50 13.47
N ASP A 160 9.63 -41.06 13.68
CA ASP A 160 10.92 -40.49 13.22
C ASP A 160 11.79 -41.60 12.63
N ILE A 161 11.83 -41.68 11.30
CA ILE A 161 12.45 -42.78 10.57
C ILE A 161 13.40 -42.29 9.48
N THR A 162 14.43 -43.07 9.22
CA THR A 162 15.45 -42.78 8.20
C THR A 162 15.78 -44.01 7.38
N ALA A 163 15.72 -43.90 6.05
CA ALA A 163 16.30 -44.87 5.10
C ALA A 163 17.66 -44.27 4.60
N ASP A 164 18.76 -45.03 4.75
CA ASP A 164 20.10 -44.58 4.40
C ASP A 164 20.87 -45.68 3.64
N GLY A 165 20.94 -45.51 2.32
CA GLY A 165 21.73 -46.49 1.56
C GLY A 165 21.41 -46.61 0.09
N LYS A 166 22.15 -47.51 -0.58
CA LYS A 166 22.11 -47.76 -2.03
C LYS A 166 21.58 -49.15 -2.35
N PRO A 167 20.98 -49.38 -3.55
CA PRO A 167 20.83 -48.41 -4.65
C PRO A 167 19.60 -47.47 -4.49
N LYS A 168 18.56 -47.89 -3.78
CA LYS A 168 17.32 -47.15 -3.59
C LYS A 168 17.00 -47.04 -2.10
N SER A 169 16.79 -45.84 -1.60
CA SER A 169 16.33 -45.60 -0.23
C SER A 169 14.91 -45.09 -0.23
N ILE A 170 14.07 -45.62 0.65
CA ILE A 170 12.65 -45.21 0.78
C ILE A 170 12.30 -45.11 2.26
N ALA A 171 11.73 -44.00 2.68
CA ALA A 171 11.19 -43.78 4.01
C ALA A 171 9.76 -43.25 3.93
N ASP A 172 8.79 -44.08 4.38
CA ASP A 172 7.39 -43.71 4.42
C ASP A 172 6.93 -43.61 5.87
N GLY A 173 6.50 -42.42 6.33
CA GLY A 173 5.95 -42.29 7.69
C GLY A 173 4.74 -43.19 7.89
N ILE A 174 3.74 -43.05 7.06
CA ILE A 174 2.57 -43.91 6.96
C ILE A 174 2.34 -44.29 5.51
N PHE A 175 2.31 -45.56 5.23
CA PHE A 175 1.83 -46.11 3.96
C PHE A 175 0.50 -46.83 4.22
N MET A 176 -0.54 -46.51 3.44
CA MET A 176 -1.79 -47.23 3.43
C MET A 176 -2.21 -47.49 1.98
N GLY A 177 -2.28 -48.74 1.61
CA GLY A 177 -2.70 -49.21 0.30
C GLY A 177 -3.77 -50.28 0.39
N ARG A 178 -4.16 -50.77 -0.77
CA ARG A 178 -5.11 -51.86 -0.89
C ARG A 178 -4.46 -53.06 -1.59
N ASP A 179 -4.87 -54.28 -1.26
CA ASP A 179 -4.52 -55.45 -2.04
C ASP A 179 -5.47 -55.55 -3.24
N PHE A 180 -4.96 -55.91 -4.41
CA PHE A 180 -5.58 -55.77 -5.73
C PHE A 180 -6.89 -56.58 -5.95
N ASP A 181 -7.34 -57.41 -5.01
CA ASP A 181 -8.42 -58.39 -5.22
C ASP A 181 -9.79 -58.04 -4.61
N ASP A 182 -9.95 -56.81 -3.95
CA ASP A 182 -11.23 -56.49 -3.30
C ASP A 182 -11.75 -55.09 -3.64
N GLU A 183 -12.98 -55.04 -4.21
CA GLU A 183 -13.58 -53.78 -4.64
C GLU A 183 -14.45 -53.07 -3.58
N ASP A 184 -14.79 -53.70 -2.43
CA ASP A 184 -15.87 -53.26 -1.56
C ASP A 184 -15.48 -52.93 -0.10
N SER A 185 -14.23 -53.08 0.35
CA SER A 185 -13.87 -52.89 1.77
C SER A 185 -13.29 -51.49 2.08
N GLU A 186 -13.96 -50.73 2.94
CA GLU A 186 -13.46 -49.48 3.49
C GLU A 186 -12.59 -49.73 4.72
N HIS A 187 -11.32 -49.34 4.67
CA HIS A 187 -10.39 -49.40 5.79
C HIS A 187 -9.99 -48.02 6.27
N THR A 188 -9.82 -47.91 7.58
CA THR A 188 -9.55 -46.56 8.16
C THR A 188 -8.34 -46.55 9.08
N LEU A 189 -7.52 -45.50 8.91
CA LEU A 189 -6.54 -45.11 9.90
C LEU A 189 -6.99 -43.79 10.56
N THR A 190 -7.16 -43.79 11.88
CA THR A 190 -7.61 -42.62 12.61
C THR A 190 -6.65 -42.30 13.74
N VAL A 191 -6.11 -41.04 13.73
CA VAL A 191 -5.37 -40.46 14.85
C VAL A 191 -6.20 -39.32 15.42
N THR A 192 -6.79 -39.55 16.60
CA THR A 192 -7.74 -38.57 17.17
C THR A 192 -7.10 -37.35 17.82
N GLY A 193 -5.86 -37.43 18.28
CA GLY A 193 -5.07 -36.34 18.86
C GLY A 193 -4.04 -35.83 17.87
N ALA A 194 -2.77 -35.85 18.25
CA ALA A 194 -1.67 -35.34 17.42
C ALA A 194 -0.91 -36.45 16.70
N ALA A 195 -0.64 -36.27 15.42
CA ALA A 195 0.31 -37.07 14.66
C ALA A 195 1.53 -36.22 14.28
N ASN A 196 2.74 -36.64 14.67
CA ASN A 196 4.00 -36.03 14.30
C ASN A 196 4.81 -37.05 13.50
N ILE A 197 5.10 -36.75 12.25
CA ILE A 197 5.73 -37.70 11.32
C ILE A 197 6.97 -37.05 10.73
N LYS A 198 8.12 -37.73 10.87
CA LYS A 198 9.35 -37.38 10.19
C LYS A 198 9.89 -38.57 9.43
N ALA A 199 10.11 -38.39 8.12
CA ALA A 199 10.63 -39.40 7.23
C ALA A 199 11.77 -38.84 6.41
N VAL A 200 12.96 -39.46 6.50
CA VAL A 200 14.18 -39.03 5.81
C VAL A 200 14.71 -40.20 4.94
N SER A 201 14.98 -39.89 3.68
CA SER A 201 15.62 -40.81 2.75
C SER A 201 16.90 -40.18 2.19
N LYS A 202 18.05 -40.89 2.31
CA LYS A 202 19.34 -40.35 1.91
C LYS A 202 20.32 -41.37 1.39
N ASN A 203 21.37 -40.90 0.71
CA ASN A 203 22.46 -41.66 0.17
C ASN A 203 22.12 -42.74 -0.87
N GLY A 204 20.88 -42.75 -1.37
CA GLY A 204 20.46 -43.60 -2.48
C GLY A 204 20.88 -43.04 -3.84
N TYR A 205 20.97 -43.91 -4.85
CA TYR A 205 20.95 -43.48 -6.24
C TYR A 205 19.57 -42.82 -6.53
N TYR A 206 18.49 -43.44 -5.98
CA TYR A 206 17.15 -42.89 -5.89
C TYR A 206 16.76 -42.79 -4.42
N ALA A 207 16.25 -41.63 -4.01
CA ALA A 207 15.72 -41.40 -2.67
C ALA A 207 14.26 -40.97 -2.74
N TRP A 208 13.41 -41.64 -1.96
CA TRP A 208 12.00 -41.30 -1.82
C TRP A 208 11.66 -41.15 -0.34
N ALA A 209 11.03 -40.05 0.03
CA ALA A 209 10.52 -39.82 1.37
C ALA A 209 9.06 -39.36 1.29
N ALA A 210 8.16 -40.01 2.01
CA ALA A 210 6.79 -39.55 2.16
C ALA A 210 6.39 -39.49 3.66
N GLY A 211 5.69 -38.43 4.05
CA GLY A 211 5.10 -38.38 5.38
C GLY A 211 3.89 -39.31 5.47
N ILE A 212 2.97 -39.15 4.54
CA ILE A 212 1.81 -40.03 4.35
C ILE A 212 1.74 -40.40 2.88
N GLU A 213 1.53 -41.68 2.62
CA GLU A 213 1.24 -42.22 1.30
C GLU A 213 -0.05 -43.07 1.39
N ALA A 214 -1.14 -42.58 0.77
CA ALA A 214 -2.44 -43.21 0.70
C ALA A 214 -2.72 -43.65 -0.74
N GLN A 215 -2.99 -44.92 -0.97
CA GLN A 215 -3.29 -45.49 -2.27
C GLN A 215 -4.55 -46.36 -2.22
N ASP A 216 -5.23 -46.45 -3.35
CA ASP A 216 -6.30 -47.42 -3.60
C ASP A 216 -7.42 -47.45 -2.54
N GLN A 217 -8.19 -46.35 -2.45
CA GLN A 217 -9.34 -46.16 -1.54
C GLN A 217 -9.00 -46.11 -0.04
N ALA A 218 -7.73 -45.77 0.30
CA ALA A 218 -7.31 -45.56 1.68
C ALA A 218 -8.05 -44.39 2.32
N LYS A 219 -8.53 -44.57 3.57
CA LYS A 219 -9.16 -43.47 4.35
C LYS A 219 -8.37 -43.17 5.63
N MET A 220 -7.94 -41.90 5.76
CA MET A 220 -7.17 -41.45 6.92
C MET A 220 -7.76 -40.20 7.55
N ASN A 221 -7.83 -40.21 8.89
CA ASN A 221 -8.35 -39.08 9.64
C ASN A 221 -7.37 -38.66 10.77
N PHE A 222 -7.02 -37.39 10.82
CA PHE A 222 -6.08 -36.82 11.79
C PHE A 222 -6.69 -35.62 12.52
N GLY A 223 -6.59 -35.58 13.86
CA GLY A 223 -6.98 -34.40 14.64
C GLY A 223 -6.04 -33.25 14.40
N LYS A 224 -4.75 -33.42 14.67
CA LYS A 224 -3.67 -32.46 14.34
C LYS A 224 -2.53 -33.23 13.67
N LEU A 225 -1.94 -32.63 12.61
CA LEU A 225 -0.92 -33.29 11.81
C LEU A 225 0.32 -32.42 11.63
N THR A 226 1.48 -32.96 11.92
CA THR A 226 2.78 -32.34 11.62
C THR A 226 3.64 -33.31 10.83
N ILE A 227 4.13 -32.88 9.67
CA ILE A 227 4.95 -33.69 8.77
C ILE A 227 6.24 -32.96 8.45
N ALA A 228 7.38 -33.70 8.51
CA ALA A 228 8.66 -33.25 8.00
C ALA A 228 9.25 -34.36 7.15
N THR A 229 9.49 -34.10 5.86
CA THR A 229 10.11 -35.04 4.95
C THR A 229 11.35 -34.48 4.29
N GLU A 230 12.37 -35.31 4.11
CA GLU A 230 13.60 -34.96 3.41
C GLU A 230 14.05 -36.11 2.50
N ALA A 231 14.32 -35.80 1.24
CA ALA A 231 14.93 -36.74 0.30
C ALA A 231 16.21 -36.16 -0.28
N MET A 232 17.31 -36.94 -0.20
CA MET A 232 18.61 -36.57 -0.78
C MET A 232 19.11 -37.76 -1.61
N ALA A 233 19.31 -37.59 -2.91
CA ALA A 233 19.71 -38.63 -3.85
C ALA A 233 20.86 -38.17 -4.74
N GLU A 234 21.65 -39.17 -5.25
CA GLU A 234 22.67 -38.92 -6.27
C GLU A 234 22.08 -38.71 -7.66
N ASN A 235 20.89 -39.28 -7.96
CA ASN A 235 20.20 -39.18 -9.25
C ASN A 235 18.81 -38.56 -9.10
N LEU A 236 17.86 -39.22 -8.45
CA LEU A 236 16.49 -38.73 -8.33
C LEU A 236 16.07 -38.65 -6.87
N ALA A 237 15.85 -37.45 -6.38
CA ALA A 237 15.19 -37.18 -5.09
C ALA A 237 13.71 -36.90 -5.28
N ARG A 238 12.85 -37.65 -4.60
CA ARG A 238 11.41 -37.37 -4.56
C ARG A 238 10.90 -37.32 -3.12
N THR A 239 10.19 -36.26 -2.79
CA THR A 239 9.63 -36.12 -1.46
C THR A 239 8.20 -35.60 -1.51
N ASN A 240 7.34 -36.18 -0.68
CA ASN A 240 5.96 -35.79 -0.51
C ASN A 240 5.70 -35.55 1.00
N GLY A 241 4.99 -34.50 1.34
CA GLY A 241 4.40 -34.39 2.67
C GLY A 241 3.23 -35.36 2.77
N ILE A 242 2.20 -35.21 1.94
CA ILE A 242 1.08 -36.14 1.78
C ILE A 242 0.94 -36.48 0.30
N PHE A 243 0.86 -37.77 0.03
CA PHE A 243 0.53 -38.34 -1.27
C PHE A 243 -0.76 -39.14 -1.16
N ALA A 244 -1.76 -38.80 -1.99
CA ALA A 244 -3.02 -39.54 -2.08
C ALA A 244 -3.30 -39.93 -3.54
N ALA A 245 -3.61 -41.19 -3.79
CA ALA A 245 -3.92 -41.69 -5.12
C ALA A 245 -5.01 -42.78 -5.06
N GLY A 246 -5.70 -43.03 -6.19
CA GLY A 246 -6.61 -44.15 -6.34
C GLY A 246 -7.87 -44.07 -5.45
N ASN A 247 -8.64 -42.97 -5.54
CA ASN A 247 -9.87 -42.73 -4.77
C ASN A 247 -9.64 -42.64 -3.24
N SER A 248 -8.45 -42.32 -2.79
CA SER A 248 -8.11 -42.19 -1.37
C SER A 248 -8.63 -40.92 -0.76
N GLU A 249 -8.95 -40.95 0.55
CA GLU A 249 -9.48 -39.82 1.29
C GLU A 249 -8.62 -39.53 2.53
N ILE A 250 -8.11 -38.29 2.66
CA ILE A 250 -7.35 -37.87 3.82
C ILE A 250 -7.99 -36.63 4.42
N ASN A 251 -8.41 -36.69 5.67
CA ASN A 251 -8.95 -35.58 6.44
C ASN A 251 -8.04 -35.28 7.61
N ALA A 252 -7.55 -34.02 7.70
CA ALA A 252 -6.74 -33.55 8.82
C ALA A 252 -7.23 -32.21 9.32
N GLY A 253 -7.16 -32.00 10.63
CA GLY A 253 -7.40 -30.71 11.23
C GLY A 253 -6.26 -29.74 10.95
N GLU A 254 -5.82 -28.97 11.95
CA GLU A 254 -4.64 -28.10 11.83
C GLU A 254 -3.41 -28.90 11.38
N THR A 255 -2.81 -28.50 10.25
CA THR A 255 -1.76 -29.31 9.60
C THR A 255 -0.53 -28.48 9.29
N HIS A 256 0.65 -28.99 9.65
CA HIS A 256 1.94 -28.36 9.36
C HIS A 256 2.83 -29.32 8.58
N ILE A 257 3.14 -28.94 7.34
CA ILE A 257 3.94 -29.75 6.41
C ILE A 257 5.21 -29.01 6.04
N ASN A 258 6.36 -29.67 6.16
CA ASN A 258 7.65 -29.19 5.70
C ASN A 258 8.34 -30.27 4.88
N VAL A 259 8.62 -29.99 3.62
CA VAL A 259 9.16 -30.94 2.63
C VAL A 259 10.44 -30.40 2.06
N LYS A 260 11.49 -31.23 1.97
CA LYS A 260 12.78 -30.83 1.40
C LYS A 260 13.37 -31.90 0.46
N GLY A 261 13.54 -31.52 -0.81
CA GLY A 261 14.23 -32.31 -1.82
C GLY A 261 15.62 -31.75 -2.11
N ILE A 262 16.64 -32.64 -2.21
CA ILE A 262 18.01 -32.23 -2.48
C ILE A 262 18.59 -33.11 -3.60
N SER A 263 18.98 -32.48 -4.72
CA SER A 263 19.69 -33.12 -5.83
C SER A 263 21.01 -32.41 -6.08
N PRO A 264 22.13 -32.98 -5.62
CA PRO A 264 23.45 -32.36 -5.75
C PRO A 264 24.08 -32.48 -7.16
N ASN A 265 23.47 -33.20 -8.08
CA ASN A 265 24.01 -33.46 -9.40
C ASN A 265 23.25 -32.62 -10.46
N PRO A 266 23.95 -31.81 -11.31
CA PRO A 266 23.28 -30.94 -12.29
C PRO A 266 22.57 -31.68 -13.42
N ASP A 267 22.92 -32.93 -13.69
CA ASP A 267 22.29 -33.75 -14.75
C ASP A 267 21.01 -34.47 -14.29
N GLU A 268 20.58 -34.27 -13.04
CA GLU A 268 19.57 -35.08 -12.40
C GLU A 268 18.38 -34.24 -11.89
N SER A 269 17.31 -34.89 -11.50
CA SER A 269 16.04 -34.21 -11.15
C SER A 269 15.66 -34.38 -9.68
N SER A 270 15.02 -33.40 -9.09
CA SER A 270 14.34 -33.53 -7.81
C SER A 270 12.88 -33.03 -7.88
N TYR A 271 12.02 -33.70 -7.13
CA TYR A 271 10.60 -33.37 -7.04
C TYR A 271 10.20 -33.23 -5.57
N SER A 272 9.69 -32.05 -5.21
CA SER A 272 9.22 -31.78 -3.86
C SER A 272 7.75 -31.35 -3.90
N TYR A 273 6.88 -32.11 -3.26
CA TYR A 273 5.46 -31.85 -3.17
C TYR A 273 5.02 -31.75 -1.71
N GLY A 274 4.46 -30.60 -1.31
CA GLY A 274 3.83 -30.48 0.00
C GLY A 274 2.62 -31.41 0.11
N LEU A 275 1.64 -31.24 -0.78
CA LEU A 275 0.52 -32.17 -1.01
C LEU A 275 0.55 -32.63 -2.46
N ASN A 276 0.16 -33.87 -2.69
CA ASN A 276 0.00 -34.44 -4.02
C ASN A 276 -1.22 -35.40 -4.05
N ALA A 277 -2.34 -34.89 -4.56
CA ALA A 277 -3.57 -35.65 -4.72
C ALA A 277 -3.78 -35.97 -6.20
N ILE A 278 -3.88 -37.25 -6.55
CA ILE A 278 -4.08 -37.71 -7.94
C ILE A 278 -5.08 -38.89 -8.00
N HIS A 279 -5.61 -39.10 -9.19
CA HIS A 279 -6.49 -40.26 -9.49
C HIS A 279 -7.71 -40.31 -8.56
N SER A 280 -8.56 -39.27 -8.65
CA SER A 280 -9.85 -39.15 -7.94
C SER A 280 -9.75 -39.16 -6.41
N SER A 281 -8.61 -38.70 -5.86
CA SER A 281 -8.40 -38.67 -4.41
C SER A 281 -8.81 -37.33 -3.81
N THR A 282 -9.14 -37.36 -2.51
CA THR A 282 -9.56 -36.16 -1.77
C THR A 282 -8.63 -35.93 -0.58
N ILE A 283 -8.13 -34.68 -0.44
CA ILE A 283 -7.39 -34.23 0.75
C ILE A 283 -8.12 -32.99 1.33
N THR A 284 -8.46 -33.07 2.61
CA THR A 284 -9.08 -31.95 3.34
C THR A 284 -8.23 -31.57 4.54
N LEU A 285 -7.81 -30.28 4.60
CA LEU A 285 -7.09 -29.69 5.74
C LEU A 285 -7.91 -28.60 6.43
N GLY A 286 -7.85 -28.58 7.76
CA GLY A 286 -8.49 -27.55 8.57
C GLY A 286 -7.74 -26.22 8.57
N ASP A 287 -8.31 -25.23 9.28
CA ASP A 287 -7.74 -23.90 9.45
C ASP A 287 -6.40 -23.90 10.17
N ASN A 288 -5.66 -22.79 10.04
CA ASN A 288 -4.32 -22.56 10.58
C ASN A 288 -3.26 -23.54 10.09
N SER A 289 -3.46 -24.08 8.90
CA SER A 289 -2.52 -25.01 8.27
C SER A 289 -1.35 -24.27 7.59
N THR A 290 -0.20 -24.95 7.51
CA THR A 290 0.98 -24.47 6.79
C THR A 290 1.59 -25.56 5.94
N ILE A 291 1.95 -25.23 4.71
CA ILE A 291 2.60 -26.14 3.78
C ILE A 291 3.84 -25.44 3.26
N HIS A 292 5.02 -26.04 3.46
CA HIS A 292 6.28 -25.55 2.94
C HIS A 292 6.97 -26.64 2.15
N ALA A 293 7.20 -26.40 0.86
CA ALA A 293 7.97 -27.25 -0.02
C ALA A 293 9.25 -26.52 -0.47
N GLU A 294 10.41 -27.13 -0.24
CA GLU A 294 11.70 -26.59 -0.64
C GLU A 294 12.44 -27.61 -1.51
N SER A 295 13.09 -27.12 -2.54
CA SER A 295 14.05 -27.89 -3.30
C SER A 295 15.39 -27.16 -3.38
N SER A 296 16.50 -27.92 -3.39
CA SER A 296 17.85 -27.35 -3.47
C SER A 296 18.81 -28.30 -4.16
N GLY A 297 19.97 -27.78 -4.64
CA GLY A 297 21.00 -28.52 -5.32
C GLY A 297 21.28 -27.95 -6.71
N ASP A 298 22.10 -28.69 -7.51
CA ASP A 298 22.54 -28.22 -8.83
C ASP A 298 21.70 -28.79 -9.99
N GLY A 299 20.77 -29.72 -9.71
CA GLY A 299 19.95 -30.42 -10.72
C GLY A 299 18.66 -29.66 -11.09
N ALA A 300 17.98 -30.12 -12.12
CA ALA A 300 16.68 -29.65 -12.52
C ALA A 300 15.64 -29.99 -11.43
N VAL A 301 14.83 -29.00 -11.05
CA VAL A 301 13.95 -29.12 -9.89
C VAL A 301 12.53 -28.73 -10.22
N MET A 302 11.57 -29.51 -9.72
CA MET A 302 10.17 -29.12 -9.67
C MET A 302 9.72 -29.04 -8.20
N THR A 303 9.35 -27.84 -7.76
CA THR A 303 8.87 -27.61 -6.40
C THR A 303 7.41 -27.20 -6.45
N VAL A 304 6.55 -27.98 -5.79
CA VAL A 304 5.10 -27.74 -5.76
C VAL A 304 4.61 -27.71 -4.32
N GLY A 305 3.92 -26.64 -3.94
CA GLY A 305 3.29 -26.58 -2.64
C GLY A 305 2.12 -27.57 -2.56
N VAL A 306 1.16 -27.47 -3.47
CA VAL A 306 -0.01 -28.36 -3.58
C VAL A 306 -0.23 -28.75 -5.03
N ARG A 307 -0.22 -30.06 -5.32
CA ARG A 307 -0.62 -30.62 -6.61
C ARG A 307 -1.97 -31.35 -6.47
N THR A 308 -2.87 -31.05 -7.40
CA THR A 308 -4.17 -31.71 -7.51
C THR A 308 -4.38 -32.09 -8.98
N GLY A 309 -4.46 -33.38 -9.27
CA GLY A 309 -4.53 -33.86 -10.66
C GLY A 309 -5.39 -35.09 -10.84
N TYR A 310 -5.74 -35.35 -12.09
CA TYR A 310 -6.49 -36.57 -12.47
C TYR A 310 -7.81 -36.72 -11.68
N HIS A 311 -8.71 -35.72 -11.81
CA HIS A 311 -10.05 -35.71 -11.19
C HIS A 311 -10.04 -35.73 -9.64
N SER A 312 -9.01 -35.20 -9.01
CA SER A 312 -8.88 -35.15 -7.55
C SER A 312 -9.42 -33.85 -6.95
N GLU A 313 -9.63 -33.85 -5.64
CA GLU A 313 -10.12 -32.69 -4.92
C GLU A 313 -9.23 -32.38 -3.71
N VAL A 314 -8.85 -31.10 -3.56
CA VAL A 314 -8.14 -30.60 -2.37
C VAL A 314 -8.93 -29.45 -1.76
N ASN A 315 -9.30 -29.62 -0.49
CA ASN A 315 -10.03 -28.65 0.30
C ASN A 315 -9.15 -28.13 1.44
N LEU A 316 -8.79 -26.86 1.40
CA LEU A 316 -7.94 -26.19 2.38
C LEU A 316 -8.75 -25.16 3.16
N GLY A 317 -8.71 -25.23 4.49
CA GLY A 317 -9.11 -24.13 5.35
C GLY A 317 -8.21 -22.91 5.16
N ILE A 318 -8.09 -22.06 6.17
CA ILE A 318 -7.12 -20.95 6.14
C ILE A 318 -5.71 -21.54 6.20
N THR A 319 -5.00 -21.47 5.06
CA THR A 319 -3.73 -22.17 4.88
C THR A 319 -2.66 -21.22 4.33
N ASN A 320 -1.45 -21.29 4.87
CA ASN A 320 -0.29 -20.58 4.33
C ASN A 320 0.60 -21.57 3.56
N ILE A 321 0.72 -21.35 2.25
CA ILE A 321 1.45 -22.23 1.36
C ILE A 321 2.67 -21.50 0.83
N ARG A 322 3.84 -22.14 0.92
CA ARG A 322 5.11 -21.62 0.42
C ARG A 322 5.87 -22.70 -0.36
N ALA A 323 6.26 -22.39 -1.57
CA ALA A 323 7.12 -23.26 -2.37
C ALA A 323 8.39 -22.49 -2.80
N GLU A 324 9.55 -23.10 -2.62
CA GLU A 324 10.85 -22.44 -2.88
C GLU A 324 11.80 -23.35 -3.63
N ASN A 325 12.41 -22.82 -4.68
CA ASN A 325 13.52 -23.45 -5.36
C ASN A 325 14.80 -22.66 -5.12
N ASN A 326 15.76 -23.31 -4.47
CA ASN A 326 17.11 -22.80 -4.22
C ASN A 326 18.17 -23.43 -5.13
N SER A 327 17.76 -24.06 -6.25
CA SER A 327 18.63 -24.66 -7.26
C SER A 327 18.97 -23.67 -8.38
N ALA A 328 20.00 -24.03 -9.19
CA ALA A 328 20.38 -23.26 -10.36
C ALA A 328 19.33 -23.34 -11.49
N GLU A 329 18.57 -24.41 -11.57
CA GLU A 329 17.54 -24.66 -12.57
C GLU A 329 16.26 -25.22 -11.93
N GLY A 330 15.10 -25.04 -12.61
CA GLY A 330 13.86 -25.65 -12.18
C GLY A 330 12.66 -24.69 -12.17
N THR A 331 11.51 -25.25 -11.80
CA THR A 331 10.21 -24.57 -11.77
C THR A 331 9.62 -24.57 -10.37
N VAL A 332 8.84 -23.55 -10.07
CA VAL A 332 8.05 -23.47 -8.83
C VAL A 332 6.60 -23.18 -9.20
N ASP A 333 5.72 -24.09 -8.78
CA ASP A 333 4.27 -23.90 -8.78
C ASP A 333 3.78 -24.03 -7.34
N VAL A 334 3.29 -22.92 -6.73
CA VAL A 334 2.80 -23.03 -5.35
C VAL A 334 1.53 -23.86 -5.31
N LEU A 335 0.59 -23.60 -6.23
CA LEU A 335 -0.55 -24.46 -6.53
C LEU A 335 -0.46 -24.96 -7.98
N PHE A 336 -0.52 -26.26 -8.18
CA PHE A 336 -0.58 -26.88 -9.50
C PHE A 336 -1.83 -27.77 -9.58
N VAL A 337 -2.78 -27.36 -10.41
CA VAL A 337 -4.09 -28.02 -10.53
C VAL A 337 -4.32 -28.41 -11.97
N GLU A 338 -4.56 -29.70 -12.24
CA GLU A 338 -4.63 -30.21 -13.61
C GLU A 338 -5.73 -31.27 -13.77
N ASP A 339 -6.09 -31.54 -15.02
CA ASP A 339 -6.88 -32.71 -15.48
C ASP A 339 -8.19 -32.89 -14.70
N GLY A 340 -9.13 -31.97 -14.84
CA GLY A 340 -10.47 -32.05 -14.28
C GLY A 340 -10.55 -32.04 -12.75
N SER A 341 -9.54 -31.49 -12.08
CA SER A 341 -9.42 -31.50 -10.63
C SER A 341 -9.93 -30.20 -10.00
N VAL A 342 -10.24 -30.24 -8.71
CA VAL A 342 -10.77 -29.10 -7.96
C VAL A 342 -9.88 -28.79 -6.76
N LEU A 343 -9.48 -27.50 -6.61
CA LEU A 343 -8.84 -26.99 -5.41
C LEU A 343 -9.67 -25.87 -4.81
N ASN A 344 -10.05 -26.02 -3.55
CA ASN A 344 -10.75 -25.02 -2.76
C ASN A 344 -9.86 -24.55 -1.61
N MET A 345 -9.74 -23.26 -1.40
CA MET A 345 -8.97 -22.66 -0.30
C MET A 345 -9.75 -21.50 0.34
N ALA A 346 -9.99 -21.59 1.64
CA ALA A 346 -10.82 -20.63 2.35
C ALA A 346 -10.11 -19.28 2.63
N GLY A 347 -8.79 -19.21 2.55
CA GLY A 347 -7.98 -18.01 2.77
C GLY A 347 -6.55 -18.33 3.16
N GLY A 348 -5.75 -17.31 3.46
CA GLY A 348 -4.34 -17.43 3.85
C GLY A 348 -3.38 -16.93 2.78
N SER A 349 -2.21 -17.57 2.60
CA SER A 349 -1.21 -17.08 1.66
C SER A 349 -0.73 -18.14 0.67
N ILE A 350 -0.49 -17.70 -0.56
CA ILE A 350 0.07 -18.48 -1.67
C ILE A 350 1.33 -17.73 -2.11
N THR A 351 2.51 -18.20 -1.68
CA THR A 351 3.77 -17.48 -1.86
C THR A 351 4.91 -18.40 -2.20
N GLY A 352 5.95 -17.89 -2.83
CA GLY A 352 7.12 -18.68 -3.12
C GLY A 352 8.29 -17.89 -3.66
N ALA A 353 9.33 -18.57 -4.06
CA ALA A 353 10.49 -18.00 -4.70
C ALA A 353 11.16 -19.00 -5.63
N ASN A 354 11.64 -18.55 -6.77
CA ASN A 354 12.47 -19.32 -7.68
C ASN A 354 13.80 -18.60 -7.91
N ASN A 355 14.90 -19.18 -7.40
CA ASN A 355 16.24 -18.63 -7.56
C ASN A 355 16.99 -19.19 -8.79
N ALA A 356 16.32 -20.01 -9.59
CA ALA A 356 16.88 -20.60 -10.83
C ALA A 356 17.20 -19.55 -11.89
N ASN A 357 18.17 -19.83 -12.75
CA ASN A 357 18.52 -18.98 -13.89
C ASN A 357 17.41 -18.94 -14.96
N ASN A 358 16.68 -20.05 -15.10
CA ASN A 358 15.51 -20.16 -15.99
C ASN A 358 14.25 -20.13 -15.13
N ARG A 359 13.70 -18.94 -14.93
CA ARG A 359 12.73 -18.64 -13.88
C ARG A 359 11.30 -18.90 -14.35
N THR A 360 10.74 -20.04 -14.05
CA THR A 360 9.28 -20.21 -14.07
C THR A 360 8.78 -20.26 -12.63
N PHE A 361 7.98 -19.25 -12.26
CA PHE A 361 7.39 -19.15 -10.93
C PHE A 361 5.91 -18.77 -11.05
N ASN A 362 5.04 -19.70 -10.66
CA ASN A 362 3.62 -19.46 -10.61
C ASN A 362 3.11 -19.59 -9.17
N ALA A 363 2.33 -18.64 -8.72
CA ALA A 363 1.55 -18.80 -7.50
C ALA A 363 0.41 -19.83 -7.72
N ILE A 364 -0.23 -19.77 -8.88
CA ILE A 364 -1.27 -20.70 -9.30
C ILE A 364 -1.02 -21.07 -10.76
N ASN A 365 -0.95 -22.35 -11.05
CA ASN A 365 -0.86 -22.91 -12.39
C ASN A 365 -2.01 -23.93 -12.55
N ALA A 366 -3.06 -23.52 -13.25
CA ALA A 366 -4.24 -24.34 -13.52
C ALA A 366 -4.25 -24.74 -15.01
N TYR A 367 -4.36 -26.02 -15.28
CA TYR A 367 -4.33 -26.57 -16.61
C TYR A 367 -5.47 -27.59 -16.81
N GLY A 368 -6.33 -27.39 -17.79
CA GLY A 368 -7.42 -28.34 -18.11
C GLY A 368 -6.97 -29.49 -18.99
N GLU A 369 -7.78 -30.53 -19.09
CA GLU A 369 -7.56 -31.58 -20.04
C GLU A 369 -7.76 -31.12 -21.49
N ASP A 370 -7.15 -31.85 -22.46
CA ASP A 370 -7.37 -31.70 -23.89
C ASP A 370 -8.88 -31.84 -24.22
N PRO A 371 -9.49 -30.96 -25.01
CA PRO A 371 -10.93 -30.88 -25.21
C PRO A 371 -11.54 -32.02 -26.03
N ASP A 372 -11.34 -33.30 -25.64
CA ASP A 372 -12.15 -34.41 -26.15
C ASP A 372 -13.58 -34.38 -25.56
N PRO A 373 -14.62 -34.13 -26.33
CA PRO A 373 -15.95 -33.85 -25.81
C PRO A 373 -16.65 -34.99 -25.05
N THR A 374 -15.99 -36.09 -24.81
CA THR A 374 -16.61 -37.28 -24.16
C THR A 374 -16.33 -37.47 -22.68
N TRP A 375 -15.37 -36.73 -22.09
CA TRP A 375 -14.92 -36.97 -20.71
C TRP A 375 -14.63 -35.65 -19.91
N HIS A 376 -15.21 -34.51 -20.24
CA HIS A 376 -14.85 -33.22 -19.65
C HIS A 376 -15.37 -33.05 -18.23
N THR A 377 -14.42 -32.82 -17.32
CA THR A 377 -14.64 -32.12 -16.05
C THR A 377 -13.76 -30.89 -16.03
N ASP A 378 -14.32 -29.74 -15.61
CA ASP A 378 -13.59 -28.49 -15.53
C ASP A 378 -12.50 -28.59 -14.44
N THR A 379 -11.27 -28.14 -14.76
CA THR A 379 -10.24 -27.88 -13.74
C THR A 379 -10.57 -26.58 -13.03
N ILE A 380 -10.77 -26.62 -11.72
CA ILE A 380 -11.28 -25.45 -10.98
C ILE A 380 -10.38 -25.13 -9.78
N VAL A 381 -9.99 -23.86 -9.66
CA VAL A 381 -9.34 -23.31 -8.47
C VAL A 381 -10.23 -22.24 -7.86
N ASN A 382 -10.65 -22.43 -6.63
CA ASN A 382 -11.50 -21.50 -5.88
C ASN A 382 -10.74 -20.97 -4.66
N ILE A 383 -10.40 -19.70 -4.67
CA ILE A 383 -9.73 -19.03 -3.54
C ILE A 383 -10.72 -18.07 -2.87
N ASN A 384 -10.98 -18.32 -1.57
CA ASN A 384 -11.82 -17.49 -0.71
C ASN A 384 -13.27 -17.35 -1.21
N GLN A 385 -13.81 -18.35 -1.91
CA GLN A 385 -15.20 -18.30 -2.36
C GLN A 385 -16.17 -18.48 -1.19
N GLY A 386 -17.10 -17.52 -1.05
CA GLY A 386 -18.12 -17.55 0.03
C GLY A 386 -17.60 -17.24 1.43
N THR A 387 -16.35 -16.82 1.57
CA THR A 387 -15.71 -16.42 2.83
C THR A 387 -15.18 -14.99 2.75
N THR A 388 -14.73 -14.44 3.89
CA THR A 388 -14.17 -13.08 4.00
C THR A 388 -12.83 -13.10 4.72
N ASN A 389 -12.02 -14.11 4.44
CA ASN A 389 -10.68 -14.21 5.01
C ASN A 389 -9.66 -13.44 4.19
N ASP A 390 -8.54 -13.12 4.81
CA ASP A 390 -7.42 -12.49 4.13
C ASP A 390 -6.78 -13.48 3.14
N VAL A 391 -6.42 -12.97 1.95
CA VAL A 391 -5.74 -13.72 0.90
C VAL A 391 -4.54 -12.93 0.41
N VAL A 392 -3.35 -13.53 0.45
CA VAL A 392 -2.12 -12.94 -0.10
C VAL A 392 -1.55 -13.87 -1.15
N ILE A 393 -1.47 -13.39 -2.40
CA ILE A 393 -0.91 -14.15 -3.53
C ILE A 393 0.32 -13.41 -4.04
N VAL A 394 1.46 -14.10 -4.13
CA VAL A 394 2.70 -13.57 -4.70
C VAL A 394 3.21 -14.54 -5.75
N GLY A 395 3.28 -14.08 -6.99
CA GLY A 395 3.61 -14.83 -8.20
C GLY A 395 2.49 -14.79 -9.23
N ASP A 396 2.78 -15.27 -10.43
CA ASP A 396 1.83 -15.27 -11.54
C ASP A 396 0.72 -16.30 -11.33
N VAL A 397 -0.48 -15.96 -11.81
CA VAL A 397 -1.64 -16.86 -11.86
C VAL A 397 -1.91 -17.22 -13.31
N ARG A 398 -1.91 -18.51 -13.60
CA ARG A 398 -2.16 -19.03 -14.94
C ARG A 398 -3.38 -19.94 -14.99
N ALA A 399 -4.17 -19.76 -16.03
CA ALA A 399 -5.27 -20.66 -16.37
C ALA A 399 -5.20 -21.00 -17.87
N ALA A 400 -5.05 -22.27 -18.20
CA ALA A 400 -4.93 -22.72 -19.58
C ALA A 400 -5.88 -23.90 -19.83
N ASN A 401 -6.21 -24.15 -21.09
CA ASN A 401 -7.03 -25.28 -21.52
C ASN A 401 -8.29 -25.46 -20.68
N ILE A 402 -9.26 -24.54 -20.83
CA ILE A 402 -10.55 -24.59 -20.11
C ILE A 402 -10.49 -24.58 -18.57
N ALA A 403 -9.31 -24.46 -17.95
CA ALA A 403 -9.22 -24.31 -16.50
C ALA A 403 -9.88 -23.02 -16.02
N ILE A 404 -10.50 -23.04 -14.84
CA ILE A 404 -11.21 -21.93 -14.23
C ILE A 404 -10.55 -21.56 -12.92
N VAL A 405 -10.08 -20.32 -12.79
CA VAL A 405 -9.51 -19.77 -11.56
C VAL A 405 -10.41 -18.66 -11.03
N ASN A 406 -10.98 -18.83 -9.86
CA ASN A 406 -11.84 -17.87 -9.18
C ASN A 406 -11.12 -17.29 -7.95
N LEU A 407 -10.80 -16.01 -8.00
CA LEU A 407 -10.09 -15.30 -6.93
C LEU A 407 -11.04 -14.28 -6.28
N ASN A 408 -11.29 -14.41 -4.99
CA ASN A 408 -12.13 -13.48 -4.25
C ASN A 408 -11.34 -12.79 -3.13
N LEU A 409 -10.81 -11.61 -3.43
CA LEU A 409 -10.08 -10.77 -2.49
C LEU A 409 -11.02 -9.68 -1.97
N ASN A 410 -11.41 -9.77 -0.72
CA ASN A 410 -12.48 -8.94 -0.17
C ASN A 410 -12.17 -8.32 1.21
N THR A 411 -10.91 -8.17 1.54
CA THR A 411 -10.44 -7.48 2.75
C THR A 411 -9.30 -6.52 2.41
N ASP A 412 -9.05 -5.52 3.25
CA ASP A 412 -7.97 -4.55 3.10
C ASP A 412 -6.54 -5.15 3.30
N ALA A 413 -6.46 -6.35 3.85
CA ALA A 413 -5.22 -7.13 3.96
C ALA A 413 -5.00 -8.07 2.78
N SER A 414 -5.99 -8.23 1.89
CA SER A 414 -5.89 -9.11 0.73
C SER A 414 -5.15 -8.44 -0.43
N SER A 415 -4.23 -9.20 -1.06
CA SER A 415 -3.45 -8.69 -2.18
C SER A 415 -3.01 -9.77 -3.17
N ILE A 416 -2.85 -9.36 -4.42
CA ILE A 416 -2.14 -10.12 -5.47
C ILE A 416 -0.95 -9.29 -5.94
N THR A 417 0.21 -9.92 -6.09
CA THR A 417 1.39 -9.36 -6.75
C THR A 417 1.83 -10.33 -7.83
N GLY A 418 1.69 -9.96 -9.10
CA GLY A 418 1.97 -10.80 -10.26
C GLY A 418 0.99 -10.57 -11.41
N ASN A 419 1.18 -11.28 -12.50
CA ASN A 419 0.30 -11.27 -13.68
C ASN A 419 -0.82 -12.31 -13.55
N LEU A 420 -1.92 -12.05 -14.25
CA LEU A 420 -3.06 -12.95 -14.37
C LEU A 420 -3.21 -13.32 -15.84
N ASP A 421 -2.80 -14.53 -16.23
CA ASP A 421 -2.67 -14.94 -17.63
C ASP A 421 -3.59 -16.13 -17.95
N GLN A 422 -4.52 -15.93 -18.87
CA GLN A 422 -5.39 -16.98 -19.40
C GLN A 422 -4.73 -17.77 -20.54
N SER A 423 -3.59 -17.30 -21.09
CA SER A 423 -2.85 -18.02 -22.13
C SER A 423 -1.68 -18.76 -21.49
N GLY A 424 -1.63 -20.06 -21.61
CA GLY A 424 -0.49 -20.85 -21.12
C GLY A 424 0.78 -20.59 -21.96
N PRO A 425 2.01 -20.82 -21.41
CA PRO A 425 3.28 -20.56 -22.10
C PRO A 425 3.54 -21.48 -23.31
N TYR A 426 2.69 -22.43 -23.54
CA TYR A 426 2.81 -23.45 -24.61
C TYR A 426 1.67 -23.39 -25.63
N VAL A 427 0.86 -22.34 -25.63
CA VAL A 427 -0.31 -22.25 -26.48
C VAL A 427 0.11 -21.90 -27.91
N ASP A 428 0.23 -22.92 -28.76
CA ASP A 428 -0.05 -22.74 -30.18
C ASP A 428 -1.47 -22.16 -30.30
N LYS A 429 -1.71 -21.25 -31.22
CA LYS A 429 -2.93 -20.44 -31.38
C LYS A 429 -4.27 -21.20 -31.45
N ASP A 430 -4.27 -22.51 -31.30
CA ASP A 430 -5.42 -23.40 -31.40
C ASP A 430 -5.89 -23.99 -30.05
N ASP A 431 -5.15 -23.75 -28.91
CA ASP A 431 -5.56 -24.24 -27.61
C ASP A 431 -6.57 -23.27 -26.94
N SER A 432 -7.64 -23.82 -26.37
CA SER A 432 -8.66 -23.02 -25.70
C SER A 432 -8.08 -22.30 -24.48
N ALA A 433 -8.28 -20.97 -24.41
CA ALA A 433 -7.88 -20.19 -23.23
C ALA A 433 -8.62 -20.68 -21.98
N GLY A 434 -7.97 -20.59 -20.81
CA GLY A 434 -8.63 -20.78 -19.53
C GLY A 434 -9.47 -19.56 -19.15
N THR A 435 -9.97 -19.55 -17.94
CA THR A 435 -10.83 -18.50 -17.39
C THR A 435 -10.29 -18.01 -16.06
N ILE A 436 -10.00 -16.71 -15.91
CA ILE A 436 -9.68 -16.09 -14.62
C ILE A 436 -10.76 -15.08 -14.27
N ASN A 437 -11.39 -15.29 -13.11
CA ASN A 437 -12.36 -14.39 -12.52
C ASN A 437 -11.77 -13.79 -11.24
N LEU A 438 -11.64 -12.46 -11.21
CA LEU A 438 -11.08 -11.72 -10.07
C LEU A 438 -12.13 -10.80 -9.45
N THR A 439 -12.30 -10.91 -8.14
CA THR A 439 -13.02 -9.93 -7.32
C THR A 439 -12.03 -9.21 -6.43
N LEU A 440 -12.01 -7.87 -6.53
CA LEU A 440 -11.30 -6.96 -5.63
C LEU A 440 -12.31 -6.10 -4.90
N ALA A 441 -12.44 -6.30 -3.59
CA ALA A 441 -13.41 -5.57 -2.79
C ALA A 441 -12.78 -5.09 -1.48
N ASN A 442 -13.40 -4.07 -0.84
CA ASN A 442 -13.02 -3.60 0.49
C ASN A 442 -11.52 -3.24 0.60
N LYS A 443 -10.99 -2.52 -0.39
CA LYS A 443 -9.58 -2.09 -0.50
C LYS A 443 -8.56 -3.19 -0.76
N ALA A 444 -8.98 -4.37 -1.17
CA ALA A 444 -8.06 -5.37 -1.69
C ALA A 444 -7.26 -4.83 -2.87
N THR A 445 -6.00 -5.27 -3.02
CA THR A 445 -5.07 -4.71 -3.99
C THR A 445 -4.58 -5.73 -5.00
N TRP A 446 -4.41 -5.30 -6.25
CA TRP A 446 -3.67 -6.04 -7.26
C TRP A 446 -2.52 -5.19 -7.79
N HIS A 447 -1.30 -5.65 -7.56
CA HIS A 447 -0.08 -5.11 -8.13
C HIS A 447 0.29 -5.94 -9.35
N ALA A 448 -0.10 -5.45 -10.54
CA ALA A 448 0.25 -6.07 -11.79
C ALA A 448 1.69 -5.74 -12.13
N MET A 449 2.58 -6.70 -11.91
CA MET A 449 3.99 -6.59 -12.24
C MET A 449 4.48 -7.92 -12.82
N GLY A 450 5.15 -7.87 -13.96
CA GLY A 450 5.76 -9.04 -14.58
C GLY A 450 7.16 -9.23 -14.04
N GLU A 451 7.37 -10.24 -13.24
CA GLU A 451 8.72 -10.56 -12.79
C GLU A 451 9.52 -11.33 -13.85
N TYR A 452 8.85 -11.89 -14.87
CA TYR A 452 9.46 -12.90 -15.75
C TYR A 452 9.17 -12.75 -17.27
N GLY A 453 9.00 -11.52 -17.76
CA GLY A 453 9.03 -11.24 -19.21
C GLY A 453 7.70 -11.37 -19.93
N ILE A 454 6.58 -11.50 -19.25
CA ILE A 454 5.23 -11.45 -19.82
C ILE A 454 4.53 -10.20 -19.28
N GLY A 455 4.70 -9.07 -19.95
CA GLY A 455 4.03 -7.83 -19.58
C GLY A 455 2.54 -7.79 -19.99
N TYR A 456 1.80 -8.87 -19.76
CA TYR A 456 0.42 -9.00 -20.19
C TYR A 456 -0.42 -9.80 -19.20
N SER A 457 -1.59 -9.27 -18.85
CA SER A 457 -2.61 -9.96 -18.05
C SER A 457 -3.92 -9.98 -18.83
N TYR A 458 -4.60 -11.12 -18.81
CA TYR A 458 -5.91 -11.27 -19.44
C TYR A 458 -6.88 -11.92 -18.46
N LEU A 459 -8.06 -11.31 -18.24
CA LEU A 459 -9.10 -11.81 -17.35
C LEU A 459 -10.43 -11.94 -18.09
N GLU A 460 -11.15 -13.03 -17.83
CA GLU A 460 -12.53 -13.16 -18.30
C GLU A 460 -13.45 -12.17 -17.55
N LYS A 461 -13.27 -12.03 -16.22
CA LYS A 461 -14.13 -11.18 -15.42
C LYS A 461 -13.36 -10.46 -14.31
N LEU A 462 -13.57 -9.15 -14.22
CA LEU A 462 -13.14 -8.33 -13.09
C LEU A 462 -14.36 -7.73 -12.38
N THR A 463 -14.51 -8.06 -11.10
CA THR A 463 -15.47 -7.41 -10.20
C THR A 463 -14.73 -6.45 -9.29
N LEU A 464 -14.95 -5.15 -9.46
CA LEU A 464 -14.25 -4.10 -8.72
C LEU A 464 -15.21 -3.36 -7.80
N ASN A 465 -15.06 -3.58 -6.48
CA ASN A 465 -15.91 -3.01 -5.43
C ASN A 465 -15.06 -2.35 -4.33
N ASP A 466 -14.59 -1.13 -4.56
CA ASP A 466 -13.64 -0.41 -3.69
C ASP A 466 -12.27 -1.14 -3.57
N GLY A 467 -11.85 -1.84 -4.62
CA GLY A 467 -10.52 -2.42 -4.74
C GLY A 467 -9.56 -1.51 -5.50
N SER A 468 -8.27 -1.83 -5.52
CA SER A 468 -7.28 -1.06 -6.25
C SER A 468 -6.36 -1.91 -7.12
N ILE A 469 -6.01 -1.37 -8.29
CA ILE A 469 -5.11 -2.00 -9.26
C ILE A 469 -3.95 -1.03 -9.51
N THR A 470 -2.72 -1.52 -9.41
CA THR A 470 -1.51 -0.77 -9.75
C THR A 470 -0.75 -1.48 -10.86
N MET A 471 -0.49 -0.78 -11.94
CA MET A 471 0.31 -1.25 -13.07
C MET A 471 1.67 -0.54 -13.03
N THR A 472 2.74 -1.31 -12.92
CA THR A 472 4.11 -0.77 -12.90
C THR A 472 4.68 -0.64 -14.31
N ASN A 473 5.63 0.27 -14.51
CA ASN A 473 6.26 0.57 -15.81
C ASN A 473 7.65 -0.08 -15.96
N GLU A 474 8.07 -0.93 -15.04
CA GLU A 474 9.38 -1.59 -15.12
C GLU A 474 9.49 -2.52 -16.34
N GLU A 475 8.36 -3.15 -16.72
CA GLU A 475 8.15 -3.75 -18.04
C GLU A 475 6.74 -3.37 -18.47
N VAL A 476 6.54 -2.87 -19.69
CA VAL A 476 5.24 -2.38 -20.18
C VAL A 476 4.14 -3.40 -19.91
N GLN A 477 3.38 -3.18 -18.86
CA GLN A 477 2.29 -4.05 -18.44
C GLN A 477 1.02 -3.72 -19.22
N ASN A 478 0.36 -4.73 -19.74
CA ASN A 478 -0.92 -4.59 -20.41
C ASN A 478 -1.94 -5.49 -19.71
N ILE A 479 -3.10 -4.92 -19.41
CA ILE A 479 -4.23 -5.66 -18.82
C ILE A 479 -5.40 -5.61 -19.78
N ASP A 480 -5.96 -6.76 -20.08
CA ASP A 480 -7.15 -6.93 -20.90
C ASP A 480 -8.27 -7.62 -20.11
N ILE A 481 -9.39 -6.95 -20.00
CA ILE A 481 -10.57 -7.42 -19.25
C ILE A 481 -11.69 -7.70 -20.23
N ASN A 482 -12.15 -8.95 -20.29
CA ASN A 482 -13.29 -9.28 -21.14
C ASN A 482 -14.58 -8.69 -20.57
N HIS A 483 -14.82 -8.78 -19.25
CA HIS A 483 -16.02 -8.22 -18.62
C HIS A 483 -15.73 -7.51 -17.29
N LEU A 484 -16.05 -6.22 -17.20
CA LEU A 484 -15.93 -5.40 -15.98
C LEU A 484 -17.30 -5.21 -15.33
N GLN A 485 -17.37 -5.39 -14.01
CA GLN A 485 -18.55 -5.09 -13.19
C GLN A 485 -18.19 -4.53 -11.83
N GLY A 486 -19.19 -4.01 -11.11
CA GLY A 486 -19.08 -3.60 -9.71
C GLY A 486 -19.26 -2.12 -9.47
N THR A 487 -19.01 -1.70 -8.24
CA THR A 487 -19.26 -0.34 -7.74
C THR A 487 -18.09 0.63 -7.97
N GLY A 488 -17.06 0.21 -8.73
CA GLY A 488 -15.86 0.98 -9.01
C GLY A 488 -14.73 0.72 -8.02
N GLY A 489 -13.60 1.38 -8.24
CA GLY A 489 -12.40 1.29 -7.45
C GLY A 489 -11.29 2.16 -8.05
N GLU A 490 -10.04 1.91 -7.69
CA GLU A 490 -8.89 2.72 -8.09
C GLU A 490 -7.99 1.97 -9.08
N LEU A 491 -7.57 2.66 -10.13
CA LEU A 491 -6.57 2.21 -11.09
C LEU A 491 -5.41 3.21 -11.09
N THR A 492 -4.21 2.76 -10.75
CA THR A 492 -2.99 3.54 -10.86
C THR A 492 -2.11 2.98 -11.96
N LEU A 493 -1.82 3.82 -12.96
CA LEU A 493 -0.93 3.50 -14.06
C LEU A 493 0.41 4.21 -13.84
N GLU A 494 1.51 3.49 -13.84
CA GLU A 494 2.82 4.12 -13.82
C GLU A 494 3.20 4.52 -15.25
N ALA A 495 3.67 5.75 -15.41
CA ALA A 495 4.14 6.28 -16.69
C ALA A 495 5.54 6.88 -16.55
N ASP A 496 6.36 6.79 -17.62
CA ASP A 496 7.63 7.47 -17.66
C ASP A 496 7.48 8.97 -18.00
N VAL A 497 8.58 9.71 -17.95
CA VAL A 497 8.59 11.14 -18.24
C VAL A 497 8.22 11.49 -19.69
N ASN A 498 8.20 10.51 -20.60
CA ASN A 498 7.78 10.63 -21.98
C ASN A 498 6.33 10.22 -22.20
N LEU A 499 5.59 9.95 -21.12
CA LEU A 499 4.21 9.48 -21.09
C LEU A 499 4.01 8.08 -21.66
N ASN A 500 5.07 7.24 -21.65
CA ASN A 500 4.94 5.84 -21.98
C ASN A 500 4.37 5.09 -20.76
N THR A 501 3.37 4.28 -21.01
CA THR A 501 2.70 3.45 -20.02
C THR A 501 2.13 2.21 -20.69
N GLY A 502 1.82 1.16 -19.93
CA GLY A 502 0.99 0.06 -20.40
C GLY A 502 -0.45 0.50 -20.64
N PHE A 503 -1.27 -0.40 -21.13
CA PHE A 503 -2.69 -0.13 -21.30
C PHE A 503 -3.58 -1.05 -20.44
N PHE A 504 -4.71 -0.48 -20.02
CA PHE A 504 -5.82 -1.18 -19.40
C PHE A 504 -7.01 -1.17 -20.35
N ARG A 505 -7.39 -2.35 -20.88
CA ARG A 505 -8.48 -2.51 -21.85
C ARG A 505 -9.69 -3.16 -21.19
N VAL A 506 -10.88 -2.68 -21.54
CA VAL A 506 -12.16 -3.29 -21.16
C VAL A 506 -13.00 -3.55 -22.39
N ASN A 507 -13.26 -4.83 -22.68
CA ASN A 507 -14.04 -5.24 -23.85
C ASN A 507 -15.55 -5.05 -23.60
N ASN A 508 -16.06 -5.45 -22.44
CA ASN A 508 -17.46 -5.29 -22.05
C ASN A 508 -17.56 -4.80 -20.59
N ALA A 509 -18.66 -4.16 -20.23
CA ALA A 509 -18.97 -3.81 -18.86
C ALA A 509 -20.48 -3.84 -18.62
N ASP A 510 -20.90 -4.08 -17.37
CA ASP A 510 -22.28 -3.91 -16.97
C ASP A 510 -22.71 -2.44 -17.12
N THR A 511 -23.95 -2.20 -17.55
CA THR A 511 -24.46 -0.84 -17.80
C THR A 511 -24.56 0.01 -16.52
N ASP A 512 -24.62 -0.62 -15.37
CA ASP A 512 -24.62 -0.01 -14.04
C ASP A 512 -23.24 -0.04 -13.34
N ALA A 513 -22.20 -0.54 -14.02
CA ALA A 513 -20.85 -0.46 -13.50
C ALA A 513 -20.46 1.00 -13.23
N ALA A 514 -19.93 1.25 -12.03
CA ALA A 514 -19.46 2.59 -11.68
C ALA A 514 -18.16 2.93 -12.41
N ALA A 515 -17.82 4.21 -12.48
CA ALA A 515 -16.57 4.65 -13.06
C ALA A 515 -15.36 4.17 -12.22
N VAL A 516 -14.29 3.77 -12.91
CA VAL A 516 -13.01 3.44 -12.27
C VAL A 516 -12.18 4.72 -12.13
N HIS A 517 -11.82 5.07 -10.89
CA HIS A 517 -10.95 6.21 -10.61
C HIS A 517 -9.53 5.92 -11.07
N THR A 518 -9.06 6.69 -12.05
CA THR A 518 -7.75 6.44 -12.66
C THR A 518 -6.77 7.56 -12.36
N SER A 519 -5.59 7.20 -11.87
CA SER A 519 -4.49 8.09 -11.59
C SER A 519 -3.20 7.62 -12.28
N TYR A 520 -2.22 8.53 -12.44
CA TYR A 520 -0.93 8.22 -13.02
C TYR A 520 0.20 8.49 -12.02
N ALA A 521 0.99 7.46 -11.74
CA ALA A 521 2.23 7.57 -10.99
C ALA A 521 3.42 7.87 -11.92
N GLY A 522 4.52 8.39 -11.38
CA GLY A 522 5.73 8.71 -12.14
C GLY A 522 5.68 10.04 -12.91
N ILE A 523 4.51 10.65 -13.08
CA ILE A 523 4.30 11.93 -13.75
C ILE A 523 3.42 12.87 -12.94
N ASN A 524 3.42 14.13 -13.34
CA ASN A 524 2.54 15.16 -12.79
C ASN A 524 1.90 16.00 -13.92
N ALA A 525 1.05 16.94 -13.56
CA ALA A 525 0.34 17.78 -14.51
C ALA A 525 1.28 18.58 -15.46
N ASP A 526 2.49 18.95 -15.03
CA ASP A 526 3.45 19.66 -15.89
C ASP A 526 4.10 18.74 -16.95
N ASN A 527 4.17 17.43 -16.72
CA ASN A 527 4.61 16.46 -17.73
C ASN A 527 3.58 16.32 -18.85
N VAL A 528 2.30 16.34 -18.51
CA VAL A 528 1.18 16.24 -19.48
C VAL A 528 0.99 17.54 -20.27
N LYS A 529 1.37 18.67 -19.73
CA LYS A 529 1.40 20.03 -20.24
C LYS A 529 0.05 20.72 -20.43
N ASP A 530 -0.93 20.06 -21.05
CA ASP A 530 -2.23 20.63 -21.38
C ASP A 530 -3.29 19.53 -21.58
N ALA A 531 -4.49 19.95 -21.94
CA ALA A 531 -5.62 19.04 -22.20
C ALA A 531 -5.32 18.01 -23.31
N ALA A 532 -4.58 18.40 -24.35
CA ALA A 532 -4.21 17.50 -25.45
C ALA A 532 -3.21 16.43 -24.98
N GLY A 533 -2.28 16.79 -24.09
CA GLY A 533 -1.37 15.84 -23.43
C GLY A 533 -2.12 14.83 -22.58
N LEU A 534 -3.10 15.25 -21.78
CA LEU A 534 -3.95 14.35 -21.01
C LEU A 534 -4.77 13.43 -21.94
N GLU A 535 -5.35 13.97 -22.99
CA GLU A 535 -6.08 13.18 -23.98
C GLU A 535 -5.19 12.12 -24.61
N GLY A 536 -3.97 12.47 -25.00
CA GLY A 536 -3.00 11.53 -25.59
C GLY A 536 -2.61 10.41 -24.60
N LEU A 537 -2.35 10.76 -23.35
CA LEU A 537 -2.02 9.79 -22.30
C LEU A 537 -3.18 8.80 -22.08
N VAL A 538 -4.40 9.31 -21.94
CA VAL A 538 -5.59 8.48 -21.75
C VAL A 538 -5.84 7.55 -22.94
N ARG A 539 -5.73 8.05 -24.18
CA ARG A 539 -5.90 7.23 -25.42
C ARG A 539 -4.90 6.08 -25.49
N ASN A 540 -3.68 6.28 -25.00
CA ASN A 540 -2.65 5.24 -25.01
C ASN A 540 -2.85 4.21 -23.92
N SER A 541 -3.33 4.63 -22.76
CA SER A 541 -3.38 3.82 -21.54
C SER A 541 -4.74 3.20 -21.23
N LEU A 542 -5.84 3.83 -21.62
CA LEU A 542 -7.19 3.30 -21.39
C LEU A 542 -7.84 2.96 -22.73
N LYS A 543 -8.28 1.72 -22.87
CA LYS A 543 -8.91 1.24 -24.11
C LYS A 543 -10.27 0.65 -23.79
N ILE A 544 -11.31 1.17 -24.43
CA ILE A 544 -12.68 0.74 -24.23
C ILE A 544 -13.20 0.29 -25.59
N HIS A 545 -13.75 -0.92 -25.68
CA HIS A 545 -14.38 -1.41 -26.88
C HIS A 545 -15.64 -0.59 -27.21
N ASP A 546 -15.99 -0.41 -28.50
CA ASP A 546 -17.05 0.47 -28.99
C ASP A 546 -18.42 0.26 -28.34
N ASP A 547 -18.77 -0.98 -28.01
CA ASP A 547 -20.04 -1.34 -27.40
C ASP A 547 -19.98 -1.45 -25.87
N SER A 548 -18.81 -1.17 -25.24
CA SER A 548 -18.61 -1.32 -23.79
C SER A 548 -19.23 -0.16 -23.01
N ALA A 549 -19.92 -0.46 -21.91
CA ALA A 549 -20.43 0.53 -20.95
C ALA A 549 -19.40 0.99 -19.92
N ALA A 550 -18.13 0.56 -20.03
CA ALA A 550 -17.05 0.92 -19.09
C ALA A 550 -16.85 2.44 -19.03
N LYS A 551 -16.60 2.93 -17.83
CA LYS A 551 -16.39 4.35 -17.53
C LYS A 551 -15.15 4.54 -16.69
N PHE A 552 -14.39 5.59 -16.99
CA PHE A 552 -13.23 6.00 -16.22
C PHE A 552 -13.35 7.48 -15.87
N ASP A 553 -12.91 7.87 -14.70
CA ASP A 553 -12.60 9.24 -14.35
C ASP A 553 -11.10 9.34 -14.10
N VAL A 554 -10.46 10.30 -14.74
CA VAL A 554 -9.00 10.39 -14.78
C VAL A 554 -8.52 11.60 -14.02
N GLN A 555 -7.53 11.39 -13.17
CA GLN A 555 -6.86 12.44 -12.44
C GLN A 555 -5.34 12.34 -12.60
N VAL A 556 -4.70 13.45 -12.98
CA VAL A 556 -3.25 13.61 -12.97
C VAL A 556 -2.85 14.53 -11.81
N ASN A 557 -1.89 14.12 -11.03
CA ASN A 557 -1.43 14.80 -9.82
C ASN A 557 -0.75 16.16 -10.11
N GLU A 558 -0.63 16.95 -9.04
CA GLU A 558 -0.10 18.31 -9.05
C GLU A 558 1.29 18.43 -9.68
N GLY A 559 1.44 19.39 -10.62
CA GLY A 559 2.70 19.91 -11.14
C GLY A 559 3.07 21.24 -10.51
N LEU A 560 4.15 21.88 -10.98
CA LEU A 560 4.57 23.20 -10.48
C LEU A 560 3.60 24.31 -10.89
N LEU A 561 3.05 24.23 -12.10
CA LEU A 561 2.17 25.27 -12.64
C LEU A 561 0.71 24.84 -12.71
N ILE A 562 0.48 23.58 -13.00
CA ILE A 562 -0.84 22.98 -13.09
C ILE A 562 -1.03 22.10 -11.87
N GLY A 563 -2.05 22.36 -11.07
CA GLY A 563 -2.31 21.62 -9.85
C GLY A 563 -2.94 20.28 -10.12
N GLN A 564 -4.03 20.27 -10.82
CA GLN A 564 -4.81 19.08 -11.10
C GLN A 564 -5.37 19.13 -12.51
N MET A 565 -5.22 18.03 -13.22
CA MET A 565 -5.91 17.79 -14.46
C MET A 565 -6.87 16.63 -14.26
N GLN A 566 -8.13 16.81 -14.57
CA GLN A 566 -9.18 15.82 -14.46
C GLN A 566 -9.92 15.69 -15.77
N ALA A 567 -10.26 14.45 -16.15
CA ALA A 567 -11.20 14.17 -17.22
C ALA A 567 -12.41 13.42 -16.62
N ASP A 568 -13.57 14.05 -16.63
CA ASP A 568 -14.81 13.42 -16.15
C ASP A 568 -15.28 12.37 -17.17
N THR A 569 -15.57 11.20 -16.68
CA THR A 569 -16.26 10.08 -17.32
C THR A 569 -15.96 9.87 -18.82
N ILE A 570 -14.89 9.13 -19.09
CA ILE A 570 -14.53 8.72 -20.46
C ILE A 570 -15.36 7.50 -20.79
N ASN A 571 -16.31 7.66 -21.70
CA ASN A 571 -17.24 6.59 -22.10
C ASN A 571 -16.78 5.86 -23.37
N HIS A 572 -15.91 6.47 -24.17
CA HIS A 572 -15.52 5.94 -25.48
C HIS A 572 -14.24 6.63 -25.96
N ILE A 573 -13.27 5.90 -26.47
CA ILE A 573 -11.96 6.45 -26.82
C ILE A 573 -11.69 6.31 -28.32
N ASP A 574 -12.69 6.05 -29.11
CA ASP A 574 -12.52 5.86 -30.55
C ASP A 574 -12.57 7.20 -31.30
N GLY A 575 -11.46 7.93 -31.26
CA GLY A 575 -11.26 9.14 -32.05
C GLY A 575 -11.88 10.43 -31.51
N ASN A 576 -12.67 10.39 -30.42
CA ASN A 576 -13.30 11.57 -29.86
C ASN A 576 -12.56 12.12 -28.62
N ALA A 577 -12.63 13.42 -28.49
CA ALA A 577 -12.02 14.13 -27.36
C ALA A 577 -12.54 13.63 -26.01
N ILE A 578 -11.65 13.64 -25.02
CA ILE A 578 -12.03 13.52 -23.62
C ILE A 578 -13.01 14.64 -23.29
N ALA A 579 -14.26 14.31 -22.93
CA ALA A 579 -15.24 15.29 -22.56
C ALA A 579 -14.87 15.86 -21.17
N ASN A 580 -14.96 17.20 -21.00
CA ASN A 580 -14.87 17.91 -19.71
C ASN A 580 -13.52 17.77 -18.96
N VAL A 581 -12.41 18.06 -19.65
CA VAL A 581 -11.12 18.24 -18.98
C VAL A 581 -11.16 19.50 -18.11
N LYS A 582 -10.95 19.35 -16.82
CA LYS A 582 -10.79 20.43 -15.84
C LYS A 582 -9.31 20.58 -15.51
N ILE A 583 -8.82 21.82 -15.58
CA ILE A 583 -7.45 22.16 -15.23
C ILE A 583 -7.50 23.14 -14.07
N ALA A 584 -6.86 22.83 -12.96
CA ALA A 584 -6.69 23.70 -11.81
C ALA A 584 -5.26 24.22 -11.74
N GLN A 585 -5.08 25.45 -11.23
CA GLN A 585 -3.76 25.96 -10.92
C GLN A 585 -3.16 25.21 -9.73
N SER A 586 -1.83 25.08 -9.73
CA SER A 586 -1.14 24.41 -8.62
C SER A 586 -1.18 25.26 -7.34
N THR A 587 -1.03 24.58 -6.20
CA THR A 587 -0.87 25.24 -4.90
C THR A 587 0.34 26.15 -4.87
N THR A 588 1.37 25.87 -5.69
CA THR A 588 2.53 26.75 -5.88
C THR A 588 2.15 28.05 -6.56
N VAL A 589 1.38 28.01 -7.66
CA VAL A 589 0.91 29.20 -8.38
C VAL A 589 0.00 30.04 -7.51
N ASP A 590 -0.96 29.39 -6.83
CA ASP A 590 -1.85 30.06 -5.90
C ASP A 590 -1.10 30.75 -4.76
N ALA A 591 -0.11 30.09 -4.17
CA ALA A 591 0.74 30.72 -3.14
C ALA A 591 1.58 31.89 -3.68
N ILE A 592 2.14 31.81 -4.91
CA ILE A 592 2.86 32.92 -5.54
C ILE A 592 1.94 34.13 -5.70
N SER A 593 0.71 33.93 -6.17
CA SER A 593 -0.30 34.97 -6.30
C SER A 593 -0.54 35.72 -4.97
N HIS A 594 -0.74 34.96 -3.88
CA HIS A 594 -0.94 35.53 -2.56
C HIS A 594 0.29 36.30 -2.02
N MET A 595 1.51 35.80 -2.31
CA MET A 595 2.74 36.51 -1.93
C MET A 595 2.91 37.81 -2.71
N GLN A 596 2.49 37.87 -3.98
CA GLN A 596 2.52 39.11 -4.80
C GLN A 596 1.45 40.11 -4.33
N ASN A 597 0.21 39.63 -4.10
CA ASN A 597 -0.87 40.45 -3.55
C ASN A 597 -0.49 41.09 -2.21
N ALA A 598 0.21 40.34 -1.35
CA ALA A 598 0.69 40.91 -0.08
C ALA A 598 1.65 42.08 -0.24
N THR A 599 2.45 42.14 -1.34
CA THR A 599 3.29 43.30 -1.64
C THR A 599 2.47 44.52 -2.01
N ALA A 600 1.43 44.31 -2.86
CA ALA A 600 0.53 45.41 -3.27
C ALA A 600 -0.27 45.96 -2.08
N LEU A 601 -0.82 45.06 -1.27
CA LEU A 601 -1.60 45.40 -0.10
C LEU A 601 -0.74 46.06 1.00
N SER A 602 0.52 45.65 1.14
CA SER A 602 1.48 46.32 2.05
C SER A 602 1.76 47.76 1.61
N TRP A 603 1.91 48.00 0.28
CA TRP A 603 2.09 49.34 -0.27
C TRP A 603 0.84 50.21 -0.08
N ARG A 604 -0.36 49.65 -0.31
CA ARG A 604 -1.65 50.33 -0.07
C ARG A 604 -1.82 50.70 1.41
N GLN A 605 -1.42 49.83 2.35
CA GLN A 605 -1.55 50.13 3.79
C GLN A 605 -0.66 51.25 4.28
N GLU A 606 0.41 51.60 3.55
CA GLU A 606 1.27 52.75 3.87
C GLU A 606 0.62 54.09 3.52
N ASP A 607 -0.43 54.09 2.68
CA ASP A 607 -1.21 55.29 2.37
C ASP A 607 -1.97 55.77 3.62
N ALA A 608 -1.92 57.03 3.91
CA ALA A 608 -2.42 57.58 5.16
C ALA A 608 -3.16 58.90 4.94
N THR A 609 -4.23 59.11 5.70
CA THR A 609 -4.89 60.41 5.80
C THR A 609 -3.96 61.41 6.50
N LEU A 610 -4.30 62.70 6.34
CA LEU A 610 -3.60 63.78 6.99
C LEU A 610 -3.49 63.52 8.52
N SER A 611 -4.60 63.20 9.18
CA SER A 611 -4.63 62.98 10.61
C SER A 611 -3.79 61.80 11.07
N LYS A 612 -3.74 60.72 10.29
CA LYS A 612 -2.86 59.58 10.56
C LYS A 612 -1.36 59.91 10.38
N ARG A 613 -1.03 60.81 9.49
CA ARG A 613 0.36 61.16 9.14
C ARG A 613 0.94 62.24 10.04
N LEU A 614 0.23 63.31 10.28
CA LEU A 614 0.74 64.51 10.93
C LEU A 614 0.03 64.89 12.23
N GLY A 615 -1.07 64.16 12.61
CA GLY A 615 -1.98 64.59 13.65
C GLY A 615 -2.75 65.84 13.25
N ASP A 616 -3.20 66.63 14.21
CA ASP A 616 -3.89 67.91 13.92
C ASP A 616 -2.88 69.06 13.80
N LEU A 617 -2.52 69.41 12.56
CA LEU A 617 -1.57 70.46 12.22
C LEU A 617 -2.00 71.85 12.74
N ARG A 618 -3.28 72.07 12.95
CA ARG A 618 -3.83 73.37 13.44
C ARG A 618 -3.50 73.66 14.90
N GLN A 619 -3.05 72.60 15.63
CA GLN A 619 -2.68 72.75 17.03
C GLN A 619 -1.20 73.15 17.24
N GLY A 620 -0.42 73.28 16.16
CA GLY A 620 1.01 73.64 16.21
C GLY A 620 1.28 75.09 16.02
N ASP A 621 2.05 75.68 16.96
CA ASP A 621 2.45 77.13 16.97
C ASP A 621 3.85 77.24 16.36
N GLY A 622 4.15 76.74 15.17
CA GLY A 622 5.49 76.92 14.58
C GLY A 622 5.50 76.81 13.06
N ASP A 623 6.30 77.54 12.41
CA ASP A 623 6.45 77.57 10.95
C ASP A 623 7.17 76.37 10.39
N GLN A 624 7.80 75.52 11.23
CA GLN A 624 8.58 74.34 10.85
C GLN A 624 8.33 73.21 11.82
N GLY A 625 8.31 71.96 11.31
CA GLY A 625 8.09 70.83 12.16
C GLY A 625 8.92 69.58 11.73
N PHE A 626 9.48 68.92 12.70
CA PHE A 626 9.99 67.54 12.54
C PHE A 626 9.04 66.59 13.15
N TRP A 627 8.81 65.48 12.50
CA TRP A 627 7.90 64.49 13.04
C TRP A 627 8.36 63.04 12.78
N VAL A 628 7.90 62.11 13.63
CA VAL A 628 8.11 60.68 13.49
C VAL A 628 6.79 59.97 13.66
N ARG A 629 6.62 58.85 12.98
CA ARG A 629 5.43 57.98 13.04
C ARG A 629 5.83 56.53 13.05
N LEU A 630 5.20 55.78 13.95
CA LEU A 630 5.26 54.34 14.03
C LEU A 630 3.86 53.76 13.77
N ASN A 631 3.76 52.79 12.92
CA ASN A 631 2.51 52.07 12.69
C ASN A 631 2.81 50.58 12.73
N ARG A 632 1.94 49.86 13.35
CA ARG A 632 1.93 48.38 13.33
C ARG A 632 0.53 47.87 13.16
N GLY A 633 0.37 46.82 12.31
CA GLY A 633 -0.92 46.28 12.03
C GLY A 633 -0.86 44.87 11.45
N GLU A 634 -2.02 44.32 11.32
CA GLU A 634 -2.26 43.04 10.64
C GLU A 634 -3.32 43.26 9.55
N PHE A 635 -3.03 42.80 8.34
CA PHE A 635 -4.10 42.66 7.37
C PHE A 635 -4.28 41.18 6.93
N LYS A 636 -5.46 40.88 6.47
CA LYS A 636 -5.85 39.62 5.88
C LYS A 636 -6.50 39.87 4.52
N TYR A 637 -6.21 38.99 3.58
CA TYR A 637 -6.81 38.97 2.26
C TYR A 637 -6.95 37.51 1.87
N ASP A 638 -8.17 37.05 1.61
CA ASP A 638 -8.50 35.64 1.56
C ASP A 638 -7.97 34.92 2.82
N ASN A 639 -7.20 33.88 2.66
CA ASN A 639 -6.56 33.17 3.76
C ASN A 639 -5.13 33.65 4.06
N ALA A 640 -4.62 34.62 3.29
CA ALA A 640 -3.31 35.21 3.54
C ALA A 640 -3.38 36.22 4.71
N LYS A 641 -2.35 36.19 5.53
CA LYS A 641 -2.20 37.05 6.71
C LYS A 641 -0.84 37.77 6.65
N ASN A 642 -0.84 39.10 6.80
CA ASN A 642 0.38 39.90 6.92
C ASN A 642 0.42 40.65 8.22
N GLN A 643 1.57 40.64 8.87
CA GLN A 643 1.87 41.49 10.01
C GLN A 643 3.02 42.43 9.65
N ASN A 644 2.81 43.72 9.80
CA ASN A 644 3.80 44.74 9.39
C ASN A 644 4.17 45.71 10.50
N ASN A 645 5.36 46.28 10.35
CA ASN A 645 5.89 47.39 11.15
C ASN A 645 6.33 48.47 10.19
N PHE A 646 5.78 49.63 10.34
CA PHE A 646 6.06 50.81 9.52
C PHE A 646 6.65 51.92 10.38
N PHE A 647 7.74 52.50 9.91
CA PHE A 647 8.39 53.69 10.47
C PHE A 647 8.46 54.76 9.41
N GLN A 648 8.12 55.99 9.78
CA GLN A 648 8.25 57.16 8.92
C GLN A 648 8.76 58.37 9.73
N MET A 649 9.61 59.15 9.16
CA MET A 649 10.05 60.44 9.71
C MET A 649 10.05 61.49 8.62
N GLY A 650 9.71 62.70 8.99
CA GLY A 650 9.62 63.80 8.04
C GLY A 650 9.85 65.21 8.67
N TYR A 651 9.97 66.11 7.76
CA TYR A 651 10.14 67.54 8.06
C TYR A 651 9.25 68.35 7.13
N ASP A 652 8.61 69.40 7.66
CA ASP A 652 7.80 70.30 6.90
C ASP A 652 8.06 71.75 7.35
N LYS A 653 7.66 72.67 6.46
CA LYS A 653 7.78 74.13 6.65
C LYS A 653 6.52 74.81 6.13
N ALA A 654 5.99 75.74 6.91
CA ALA A 654 4.89 76.62 6.50
C ALA A 654 5.38 77.70 5.50
N GLY A 655 4.53 77.97 4.51
CA GLY A 655 4.67 79.01 3.51
C GLY A 655 3.28 79.58 3.24
N GLY A 656 2.85 80.60 4.08
CA GLY A 656 1.49 81.07 4.11
C GLY A 656 0.50 79.99 4.64
N ASP A 657 -0.60 79.79 3.98
CA ASP A 657 -1.58 78.74 4.35
C ASP A 657 -1.11 77.32 4.03
N TRP A 658 0.04 77.10 3.44
CA TRP A 658 0.59 75.81 3.01
C TRP A 658 1.71 75.33 3.92
N HIS A 659 1.70 74.06 4.22
CA HIS A 659 2.83 73.34 4.81
C HIS A 659 3.39 72.36 3.75
N TYR A 660 4.66 72.54 3.37
CA TYR A 660 5.35 71.64 2.42
C TYR A 660 6.36 70.83 3.18
N GLY A 661 6.36 69.53 2.88
CA GLY A 661 7.22 68.56 3.60
C GLY A 661 7.74 67.44 2.76
N ALA A 662 8.76 66.83 3.34
CA ALA A 662 9.30 65.53 2.84
C ALA A 662 9.47 64.56 3.96
N ALA A 663 9.31 63.29 3.65
CA ALA A 663 9.49 62.21 4.61
C ALA A 663 10.13 60.96 3.98
N ILE A 664 10.85 60.22 4.79
CA ILE A 664 11.32 58.87 4.44
C ILE A 664 10.58 57.86 5.29
N SER A 665 10.28 56.73 4.67
CA SER A 665 9.58 55.63 5.35
C SER A 665 10.21 54.29 5.06
N ARG A 666 10.09 53.39 6.02
CA ARG A 666 10.46 51.98 5.91
C ARG A 666 9.35 51.11 6.45
N ASN A 667 8.95 50.09 5.67
CA ASN A 667 8.02 49.05 6.08
C ASN A 667 8.72 47.70 6.10
N SER A 668 8.32 46.81 7.02
CA SER A 668 8.77 45.44 7.08
C SER A 668 7.59 44.55 7.55
N GLY A 669 7.12 43.70 6.69
CA GLY A 669 6.02 42.75 6.96
C GLY A 669 6.43 41.31 6.79
N LYS A 670 5.71 40.44 7.47
CA LYS A 670 5.74 38.98 7.27
C LYS A 670 4.35 38.51 6.83
N THR A 671 4.31 37.85 5.67
CA THR A 671 3.10 37.24 5.13
C THR A 671 3.15 35.74 5.34
N THR A 672 2.00 35.13 5.62
CA THR A 672 1.79 33.68 5.68
C THR A 672 0.53 33.31 4.91
N TYR A 673 0.60 32.23 4.15
CA TYR A 673 -0.51 31.63 3.41
C TYR A 673 -0.29 30.12 3.29
N GLY A 674 -1.11 29.31 3.95
CA GLY A 674 -0.85 27.86 4.03
C GLY A 674 0.57 27.57 4.52
N THR A 675 1.35 26.87 3.70
CA THR A 675 2.78 26.57 3.95
C THR A 675 3.72 27.65 3.44
N ALA A 676 3.20 28.68 2.74
CA ALA A 676 3.99 29.75 2.17
C ALA A 676 4.25 30.87 3.19
N THR A 677 5.44 31.42 3.14
CA THR A 677 5.83 32.61 3.93
C THR A 677 6.56 33.64 3.08
N ALA A 678 6.35 34.92 3.32
CA ALA A 678 7.10 35.97 2.66
C ALA A 678 7.56 37.09 3.63
N LYS A 679 8.63 37.76 3.27
CA LYS A 679 9.12 38.99 3.87
C LYS A 679 8.93 40.16 2.88
N ASN A 680 7.98 41.04 3.17
CA ASN A 680 7.70 42.24 2.38
C ASN A 680 8.39 43.41 3.00
N ARG A 681 9.15 44.17 2.23
CA ARG A 681 9.85 45.40 2.73
C ARG A 681 9.68 46.53 1.73
N SER A 682 9.55 47.76 2.25
CA SER A 682 9.62 48.99 1.45
C SER A 682 10.58 49.99 2.05
N LEU A 683 11.13 50.83 1.19
CA LEU A 683 11.84 52.05 1.54
C LEU A 683 11.34 53.11 0.56
N ALA A 684 10.72 54.19 1.08
CA ALA A 684 10.08 55.18 0.26
C ALA A 684 10.42 56.64 0.68
N LEU A 685 10.41 57.53 -0.32
CA LEU A 685 10.42 58.99 -0.18
C LEU A 685 9.00 59.49 -0.38
N THR A 686 8.55 60.39 0.47
CA THR A 686 7.25 61.04 0.40
C THR A 686 7.46 62.55 0.34
N LEU A 687 6.81 63.23 -0.61
CA LEU A 687 6.68 64.68 -0.68
C LEU A 687 5.22 65.03 -0.47
N TYR A 688 4.94 66.09 0.28
CA TYR A 688 3.57 66.50 0.52
C TYR A 688 3.40 68.00 0.66
N GLY A 689 2.19 68.46 0.35
CA GLY A 689 1.72 69.82 0.58
C GLY A 689 0.34 69.83 1.22
N THR A 690 0.23 70.41 2.39
CA THR A 690 -1.02 70.57 3.15
C THR A 690 -1.42 72.00 3.20
N TRP A 691 -2.58 72.32 2.67
CA TRP A 691 -3.23 73.62 2.75
C TRP A 691 -4.20 73.67 3.93
N LEU A 692 -4.08 74.72 4.75
CA LEU A 692 -4.96 75.01 5.87
C LEU A 692 -5.70 76.30 5.60
N GLY A 693 -6.96 76.19 5.15
CA GLY A 693 -7.76 77.32 4.76
C GLY A 693 -8.63 77.85 5.93
N ASP A 694 -9.24 79.04 5.67
CA ASP A 694 -10.22 79.63 6.59
C ASP A 694 -11.43 78.72 6.89
N LYS A 695 -12.03 78.92 8.03
CA LYS A 695 -13.28 78.20 8.46
C LYS A 695 -13.16 76.65 8.52
N GLY A 696 -11.91 76.20 8.80
CA GLY A 696 -11.63 74.77 9.04
C GLY A 696 -11.43 73.92 7.77
N HIS A 697 -11.36 74.54 6.60
CA HIS A 697 -11.02 73.83 5.36
C HIS A 697 -9.57 73.34 5.36
N TYR A 698 -9.31 72.15 4.77
CA TYR A 698 -7.93 71.77 4.47
C TYR A 698 -7.90 70.90 3.18
N ALA A 699 -6.75 70.95 2.55
CA ALA A 699 -6.45 69.98 1.47
C ALA A 699 -5.04 69.45 1.67
N ASP A 700 -4.82 68.17 1.35
CA ASP A 700 -3.52 67.51 1.49
C ASP A 700 -3.21 66.72 0.21
N ILE A 701 -2.06 66.97 -0.39
CA ILE A 701 -1.57 66.29 -1.58
C ILE A 701 -0.29 65.57 -1.20
N VAL A 702 -0.21 64.26 -1.48
CA VAL A 702 0.92 63.42 -1.14
C VAL A 702 1.42 62.67 -2.38
N LEU A 703 2.69 62.73 -2.62
CA LEU A 703 3.43 61.96 -3.63
C LEU A 703 4.39 61.03 -2.92
N LYS A 704 4.35 59.76 -3.21
CA LYS A 704 5.23 58.75 -2.60
C LYS A 704 5.84 57.86 -3.69
N GLU A 705 7.13 57.64 -3.60
CA GLU A 705 7.89 56.74 -4.49
C GLU A 705 8.81 55.90 -3.66
N GLY A 706 8.84 54.58 -3.92
CA GLY A 706 9.62 53.67 -3.10
C GLY A 706 10.04 52.38 -3.78
N ARG A 707 11.07 51.79 -3.22
CA ARG A 707 11.55 50.47 -3.63
C ARG A 707 10.92 49.40 -2.74
N LEU A 708 10.25 48.44 -3.36
CA LEU A 708 9.59 47.30 -2.74
C LEU A 708 10.44 46.05 -2.93
N SER A 709 10.49 45.16 -1.97
CA SER A 709 11.09 43.85 -2.08
C SER A 709 10.20 42.78 -1.47
N ASN A 710 10.09 41.66 -2.14
CA ASN A 710 9.45 40.47 -1.67
C ASN A 710 10.45 39.30 -1.73
N ASP A 711 10.48 38.50 -0.68
CA ASP A 711 11.37 37.34 -0.51
C ASP A 711 10.49 36.26 0.14
N TYR A 712 10.17 35.21 -0.62
CA TYR A 712 9.17 34.20 -0.22
C TYR A 712 9.67 32.80 -0.39
N ASP A 713 9.16 31.91 0.48
CA ASP A 713 9.36 30.48 0.51
C ASP A 713 8.01 29.78 0.47
N ILE A 714 7.86 28.77 -0.38
CA ILE A 714 6.65 27.95 -0.55
C ILE A 714 7.05 26.48 -0.44
N SER A 715 6.40 25.74 0.45
CA SER A 715 6.49 24.29 0.52
C SER A 715 5.19 23.68 -0.02
N ALA A 716 5.24 23.10 -1.20
CA ALA A 716 4.13 22.45 -1.87
C ALA A 716 4.38 20.92 -1.94
N PRO A 717 3.35 20.10 -2.16
CA PRO A 717 3.53 18.64 -2.33
C PRO A 717 4.58 18.27 -3.36
N ILE A 718 4.69 19.06 -4.44
CA ILE A 718 5.66 18.83 -5.53
C ILE A 718 7.07 19.33 -5.23
N GLY A 719 7.29 20.04 -4.13
CA GLY A 719 8.61 20.50 -3.74
C GLY A 719 8.67 21.91 -3.17
N PHE A 720 9.89 22.40 -2.94
CA PHE A 720 10.18 23.70 -2.35
C PHE A 720 10.44 24.74 -3.44
N THR A 721 9.77 25.90 -3.34
CA THR A 721 9.95 27.04 -4.24
C THR A 721 10.41 28.25 -3.43
N HIS A 722 11.53 28.86 -3.83
CA HIS A 722 12.00 30.12 -3.28
C HIS A 722 12.01 31.18 -4.38
N GLY A 723 11.40 32.35 -4.10
CA GLY A 723 11.35 33.45 -5.03
C GLY A 723 11.73 34.79 -4.35
N GLN A 724 12.48 35.62 -5.07
CA GLN A 724 12.88 36.96 -4.61
C GLN A 724 12.80 37.94 -5.75
N TYR A 725 12.16 39.09 -5.51
CA TYR A 725 12.17 40.20 -6.48
C TYR A 725 12.17 41.57 -5.78
N LYS A 726 12.55 42.61 -6.56
CA LYS A 726 12.52 44.02 -6.18
C LYS A 726 11.85 44.78 -7.30
N THR A 727 10.91 45.68 -6.94
CA THR A 727 10.17 46.51 -7.87
C THR A 727 10.00 47.91 -7.30
N TRP A 728 9.36 48.83 -8.04
CA TRP A 728 9.06 50.19 -7.64
C TRP A 728 7.56 50.34 -7.38
N GLY A 729 7.24 51.12 -6.33
CA GLY A 729 5.89 51.55 -6.03
C GLY A 729 5.78 53.06 -6.04
N SER A 730 4.79 53.58 -6.76
CA SER A 730 4.46 54.99 -6.85
C SER A 730 3.06 55.23 -6.32
N SER A 731 2.81 56.35 -5.64
CA SER A 731 1.45 56.75 -5.31
C SER A 731 1.29 58.27 -5.28
N ILE A 732 0.09 58.69 -5.62
CA ILE A 732 -0.37 60.08 -5.44
C ILE A 732 -1.73 60.02 -4.74
N SER A 733 -1.88 60.86 -3.70
CA SER A 733 -3.22 60.99 -3.04
C SER A 733 -3.55 62.47 -2.87
N ALA A 734 -4.85 62.80 -2.94
CA ALA A 734 -5.40 64.07 -2.64
C ALA A 734 -6.57 63.93 -1.65
N GLU A 735 -6.49 64.56 -0.52
CA GLU A 735 -7.52 64.56 0.52
C GLU A 735 -8.05 66.01 0.69
N TYR A 736 -9.36 66.12 0.87
CA TYR A 736 -10.01 67.39 1.24
C TYR A 736 -10.97 67.14 2.38
N GLY A 737 -11.00 68.03 3.34
CA GLY A 737 -11.94 67.97 4.46
C GLY A 737 -12.24 69.39 5.00
N ARG A 738 -13.24 69.41 5.84
CA ARG A 738 -13.62 70.66 6.54
C ARG A 738 -14.00 70.38 7.98
N GLU A 739 -13.32 70.94 8.91
CA GLU A 739 -13.73 70.89 10.31
C GLU A 739 -14.86 71.85 10.58
N ILE A 740 -15.97 71.38 11.06
CA ILE A 740 -17.18 72.10 11.40
C ILE A 740 -17.36 72.04 12.91
N ALA A 741 -17.25 73.19 13.59
CA ALA A 741 -17.50 73.25 15.04
C ALA A 741 -18.94 72.93 15.38
N MET A 742 -19.17 72.08 16.36
CA MET A 742 -20.45 71.72 16.92
C MET A 742 -20.55 72.16 18.39
N GLY A 743 -20.66 73.45 18.61
CA GLY A 743 -20.61 74.10 19.94
C GLY A 743 -19.17 74.34 20.37
N ASP A 744 -18.90 74.47 21.69
CA ASP A 744 -17.62 75.03 22.24
C ASP A 744 -16.50 73.98 22.20
N LYS A 745 -16.81 72.70 22.17
CA LYS A 745 -15.81 71.60 22.29
C LYS A 745 -15.87 70.58 21.19
N ALA A 746 -17.09 70.24 20.69
CA ALA A 746 -17.25 69.20 19.70
C ALA A 746 -17.03 69.72 18.28
N TYR A 747 -16.53 68.85 17.39
CA TYR A 747 -16.38 69.14 15.97
C TYR A 747 -16.70 67.91 15.12
N PHE A 748 -17.12 68.18 13.88
CA PHE A 748 -17.37 67.17 12.85
C PHE A 748 -16.55 67.54 11.59
N THR A 749 -15.77 66.60 11.10
CA THR A 749 -14.90 66.82 9.93
C THR A 749 -15.26 65.79 8.84
N PRO A 750 -16.13 66.07 7.89
CA PRO A 750 -16.28 65.28 6.69
C PRO A 750 -15.03 65.32 5.83
N GLN A 751 -14.67 64.22 5.23
CA GLN A 751 -13.44 64.01 4.48
C GLN A 751 -13.70 63.22 3.20
N ALA A 752 -13.03 63.55 2.12
CA ALA A 752 -12.94 62.79 0.89
C ALA A 752 -11.50 62.70 0.44
N GLN A 753 -11.06 61.50 0.02
CA GLN A 753 -9.70 61.28 -0.48
C GLN A 753 -9.79 60.41 -1.75
N LEU A 754 -8.92 60.74 -2.71
CA LEU A 754 -8.68 59.93 -3.90
C LEU A 754 -7.17 59.62 -3.94
N SER A 755 -6.86 58.32 -4.03
CA SER A 755 -5.47 57.82 -4.09
C SER A 755 -5.29 56.97 -5.33
N TRP A 756 -4.27 57.23 -6.10
CA TRP A 756 -3.80 56.38 -7.17
C TRP A 756 -2.47 55.75 -6.77
N LEU A 757 -2.39 54.43 -6.86
CA LEU A 757 -1.23 53.63 -6.51
C LEU A 757 -0.82 52.81 -7.72
N ARG A 758 0.48 52.61 -7.94
CA ARG A 758 1.02 51.73 -8.95
C ARG A 758 2.21 50.97 -8.42
N ILE A 759 2.28 49.67 -8.75
CA ILE A 759 3.45 48.85 -8.57
C ILE A 759 3.91 48.45 -9.96
N ALA A 760 5.20 48.72 -10.24
CA ALA A 760 5.78 48.38 -11.53
C ALA A 760 5.90 46.86 -11.70
N GLY A 761 5.63 46.36 -12.90
CA GLY A 761 5.84 44.99 -13.28
C GLY A 761 7.27 44.49 -13.09
N LYS A 762 7.47 43.20 -12.94
CA LYS A 762 8.79 42.63 -12.71
C LYS A 762 8.90 41.21 -13.21
N ASP A 763 9.92 40.95 -14.04
CA ASP A 763 10.31 39.63 -14.44
C ASP A 763 11.39 39.09 -13.49
N TYR A 764 11.24 37.82 -13.07
CA TYR A 764 12.19 37.11 -12.24
C TYR A 764 12.03 35.60 -12.38
N THR A 765 13.00 34.83 -11.88
CA THR A 765 12.95 33.37 -11.86
C THR A 765 13.15 32.89 -10.44
N THR A 766 12.35 31.91 -10.03
CA THR A 766 12.48 31.22 -8.74
C THR A 766 13.69 30.29 -8.71
N ALA A 767 14.12 29.87 -7.53
CA ALA A 767 15.28 28.97 -7.39
C ALA A 767 15.10 27.60 -8.05
N ASN A 768 13.86 27.11 -8.15
CA ASN A 768 13.51 25.87 -8.85
C ASN A 768 13.16 26.06 -10.33
N GLY A 769 13.41 27.24 -10.91
CA GLY A 769 13.37 27.47 -12.34
C GLY A 769 12.05 28.00 -12.92
N ILE A 770 11.05 28.34 -12.10
CA ILE A 770 9.82 28.97 -12.59
C ILE A 770 10.12 30.39 -13.03
N ALA A 771 9.97 30.67 -14.33
CA ALA A 771 10.06 32.04 -14.87
C ALA A 771 8.73 32.78 -14.67
N ILE A 772 8.78 33.96 -14.06
CA ILE A 772 7.60 34.73 -13.69
C ILE A 772 7.71 36.11 -14.38
N SER A 773 6.68 36.48 -15.13
CA SER A 773 6.51 37.81 -15.74
C SER A 773 5.26 38.44 -15.16
N GLN A 774 5.47 39.44 -14.32
CA GLN A 774 4.40 40.15 -13.60
C GLN A 774 4.15 41.50 -14.25
N ASP A 775 2.92 41.77 -14.65
CA ASP A 775 2.48 43.05 -15.17
C ASP A 775 2.43 44.11 -14.05
N SER A 776 2.42 45.36 -14.45
CA SER A 776 2.24 46.47 -13.51
C SER A 776 0.79 46.48 -12.99
N GLN A 777 0.65 46.63 -11.68
CA GLN A 777 -0.63 46.71 -11.00
C GLN A 777 -0.94 48.15 -10.58
N SER A 778 -2.15 48.63 -10.88
CA SER A 778 -2.58 49.99 -10.52
C SER A 778 -3.94 49.93 -9.81
N SER A 779 -4.07 50.65 -8.70
CA SER A 779 -5.30 50.81 -7.91
C SER A 779 -5.69 52.29 -7.88
N THR A 780 -6.97 52.58 -7.97
CA THR A 780 -7.55 53.90 -7.73
C THR A 780 -8.56 53.80 -6.58
N ILE A 781 -8.20 54.31 -5.43
CA ILE A 781 -8.98 54.19 -4.22
C ILE A 781 -9.69 55.48 -3.87
N GLY A 782 -11.03 55.45 -3.87
CA GLY A 782 -11.87 56.53 -3.35
C GLY A 782 -12.20 56.26 -1.88
N ARG A 783 -12.12 57.26 -1.04
CA ARG A 783 -12.49 57.24 0.38
C ARG A 783 -13.44 58.38 0.69
N LEU A 784 -14.54 58.04 1.31
CA LEU A 784 -15.43 59.00 1.93
C LEU A 784 -15.56 58.71 3.43
N GLY A 785 -15.34 59.67 4.27
CA GLY A 785 -15.37 59.44 5.72
C GLY A 785 -15.66 60.70 6.51
N PHE A 786 -15.63 60.53 7.80
CA PHE A 786 -15.77 61.67 8.74
C PHE A 786 -14.96 61.37 10.02
N GLU A 787 -14.61 62.45 10.70
CA GLU A 787 -14.09 62.46 12.07
C GLU A 787 -15.04 63.21 12.97
N LEU A 788 -15.44 62.63 14.10
CA LEU A 788 -16.20 63.28 15.16
C LEU A 788 -15.33 63.35 16.39
N GLY A 789 -15.03 64.61 16.83
CA GLY A 789 -14.08 64.81 17.91
C GLY A 789 -14.53 65.75 18.97
N SER A 790 -13.79 65.77 20.04
CA SER A 790 -13.99 66.73 21.17
C SER A 790 -12.64 67.27 21.60
N ARG A 791 -12.56 68.61 21.69
CA ARG A 791 -11.39 69.37 22.16
C ARG A 791 -11.24 69.24 23.67
N LEU A 792 -10.05 69.05 24.13
CA LEU A 792 -9.66 69.03 25.57
C LEU A 792 -9.07 70.31 26.00
N GLY A 793 -9.75 71.46 25.68
CA GLY A 793 -9.21 72.80 25.81
C GLY A 793 -8.02 73.06 24.88
N ASP A 794 -6.98 73.69 25.33
CA ASP A 794 -5.74 73.92 24.59
C ASP A 794 -4.77 72.71 24.61
N ASN A 795 -5.14 71.58 25.28
CA ASN A 795 -4.29 70.46 25.47
C ASN A 795 -4.42 69.36 24.38
N GLY A 796 -5.36 69.53 23.42
CA GLY A 796 -5.52 68.56 22.34
C GLY A 796 -6.98 68.21 22.05
N ASN A 797 -7.18 67.02 21.41
CA ASN A 797 -8.49 66.49 21.09
C ASN A 797 -8.49 64.95 21.14
N VAL A 798 -9.68 64.36 21.27
CA VAL A 798 -9.99 62.97 21.08
C VAL A 798 -11.05 62.87 19.99
N TYR A 799 -10.96 61.84 19.17
CA TYR A 799 -11.87 61.62 18.03
C TYR A 799 -12.19 60.17 17.76
N ALA A 800 -13.34 59.95 17.13
CA ALA A 800 -13.72 58.73 16.45
C ALA A 800 -13.83 59.03 14.94
N LYS A 801 -13.45 58.07 14.11
CA LYS A 801 -13.51 58.17 12.64
C LYS A 801 -14.18 56.99 12.03
N ALA A 802 -14.86 57.19 10.93
CA ALA A 802 -15.40 56.12 10.09
C ALA A 802 -15.31 56.50 8.61
N SER A 803 -15.06 55.53 7.75
CA SER A 803 -14.93 55.73 6.31
C SER A 803 -15.44 54.51 5.54
N VAL A 804 -15.92 54.77 4.34
CA VAL A 804 -16.09 53.74 3.27
C VAL A 804 -15.01 53.98 2.23
N LEU A 805 -14.41 52.89 1.78
CA LEU A 805 -13.37 52.92 0.76
C LEU A 805 -13.76 51.92 -0.37
N HIS A 806 -13.43 52.34 -1.60
CA HIS A 806 -13.63 51.50 -2.78
C HIS A 806 -12.41 51.61 -3.70
N ASP A 807 -11.84 50.48 -4.10
CA ASP A 807 -10.81 50.40 -5.12
C ASP A 807 -11.45 50.13 -6.49
N PHE A 808 -11.39 51.08 -7.40
CA PHE A 808 -11.92 51.04 -8.77
C PHE A 808 -11.02 50.28 -9.75
N GLY A 809 -9.91 49.75 -9.30
CA GLY A 809 -8.94 49.01 -10.09
C GLY A 809 -8.27 47.92 -9.27
N GLY A 810 -7.09 47.51 -9.65
CA GLY A 810 -6.29 46.55 -8.88
C GLY A 810 -6.06 45.24 -9.61
N SER A 811 -6.50 45.13 -10.88
CA SER A 811 -6.22 43.91 -11.69
C SER A 811 -4.80 43.98 -12.29
N ALA A 812 -4.13 42.84 -12.34
CA ALA A 812 -2.89 42.60 -13.02
C ALA A 812 -2.70 41.14 -13.36
N ASP A 813 -2.15 40.86 -14.52
CA ASP A 813 -1.85 39.50 -14.94
C ASP A 813 -0.41 39.14 -14.56
N THR A 814 -0.24 37.88 -14.20
CA THR A 814 1.08 37.30 -14.00
C THR A 814 1.15 35.97 -14.77
N ARG A 815 2.13 35.87 -15.62
CA ARG A 815 2.46 34.71 -16.40
C ARG A 815 3.61 33.93 -15.77
N LEU A 816 3.42 32.63 -15.59
CA LEU A 816 4.45 31.71 -15.14
C LEU A 816 4.78 30.72 -16.24
N SER A 817 6.05 30.36 -16.33
CA SER A 817 6.51 29.36 -17.31
C SER A 817 7.54 28.43 -16.68
N TYR A 818 7.40 27.14 -16.94
CA TYR A 818 8.33 26.10 -16.47
C TYR A 818 8.32 24.92 -17.45
N ASN A 819 9.49 24.45 -17.88
CA ASN A 819 9.65 23.28 -18.79
C ASN A 819 8.72 23.28 -20.02
N GLY A 820 8.49 24.46 -20.62
CA GLY A 820 7.62 24.57 -21.79
C GLY A 820 6.13 24.71 -21.49
N VAL A 821 5.73 24.57 -20.22
CA VAL A 821 4.36 24.84 -19.74
C VAL A 821 4.26 26.31 -19.32
N SER A 822 3.11 26.94 -19.63
CA SER A 822 2.83 28.30 -19.18
C SER A 822 1.41 28.39 -18.63
N THR A 823 1.26 29.13 -17.55
CA THR A 823 -0.04 29.50 -17.00
C THR A 823 -0.10 30.98 -16.70
N THR A 824 -1.28 31.56 -16.69
CA THR A 824 -1.51 32.96 -16.34
C THR A 824 -2.60 33.01 -15.30
N TYR A 825 -2.36 33.80 -14.26
CA TYR A 825 -3.42 34.15 -13.31
C TYR A 825 -3.61 35.66 -13.28
N SER A 826 -4.85 36.07 -13.05
CA SER A 826 -5.21 37.49 -12.92
C SER A 826 -5.50 37.80 -11.46
N ASN A 827 -4.75 38.69 -10.88
CA ASN A 827 -5.04 39.28 -9.57
C ASN A 827 -6.06 40.41 -9.72
N ASP A 828 -7.07 40.47 -8.91
CA ASP A 828 -7.98 41.60 -8.78
C ASP A 828 -8.11 41.99 -7.31
N LEU A 829 -7.65 43.20 -6.98
CA LEU A 829 -7.74 43.78 -5.64
C LEU A 829 -8.88 44.80 -5.52
N GLY A 830 -9.74 44.92 -6.55
CA GLY A 830 -10.93 45.76 -6.54
C GLY A 830 -11.91 45.29 -5.46
N ASP A 831 -12.25 46.16 -4.53
CA ASP A 831 -13.08 45.80 -3.38
C ASP A 831 -13.68 47.03 -2.70
N THR A 832 -14.73 46.80 -1.90
CA THR A 832 -15.34 47.81 -1.02
C THR A 832 -15.20 47.40 0.44
N TRP A 833 -14.58 48.25 1.25
CA TRP A 833 -14.44 47.98 2.69
C TRP A 833 -14.76 49.20 3.53
N TYR A 834 -14.93 49.00 4.81
CA TYR A 834 -15.20 50.03 5.81
C TYR A 834 -14.03 50.12 6.78
N GLU A 835 -13.71 51.36 7.21
CA GLU A 835 -12.73 51.58 8.26
C GLU A 835 -13.37 52.35 9.42
N ALA A 836 -13.11 51.93 10.65
CA ALA A 836 -13.49 52.62 11.87
C ALA A 836 -12.30 52.70 12.84
N GLY A 837 -12.21 53.77 13.59
CA GLY A 837 -11.12 53.99 14.54
C GLY A 837 -11.39 55.08 15.55
N ILE A 838 -10.56 55.10 16.56
CA ILE A 838 -10.52 56.14 17.60
C ILE A 838 -9.09 56.61 17.75
N GLY A 839 -8.94 57.90 18.11
CA GLY A 839 -7.60 58.47 18.31
C GLY A 839 -7.61 59.73 19.19
N PHE A 840 -6.46 60.27 19.36
CA PHE A 840 -6.22 61.50 20.09
C PHE A 840 -5.01 62.27 19.54
N ASN A 841 -5.02 63.60 19.74
CA ASN A 841 -3.88 64.49 19.59
C ASN A 841 -3.72 65.23 20.90
N LEU A 842 -2.51 65.22 21.47
CA LEU A 842 -2.22 65.86 22.75
C LEU A 842 -0.98 66.81 22.63
N LYS A 843 -1.08 68.04 23.14
CA LYS A 843 0.03 68.93 23.31
C LYS A 843 0.82 68.45 24.52
N ALA A 844 2.00 67.87 24.29
CA ALA A 844 2.88 67.37 25.37
C ALA A 844 3.72 68.51 26.00
N LYS A 845 4.08 69.53 25.17
CA LYS A 845 4.73 70.81 25.53
C LYS A 845 4.32 71.81 24.50
N ASP A 846 4.66 73.06 24.71
CA ASP A 846 4.31 74.17 23.81
C ASP A 846 4.74 73.99 22.35
N ASN A 847 5.78 73.18 22.11
CA ASN A 847 6.29 72.89 20.79
C ASN A 847 6.32 71.35 20.48
N SER A 848 5.55 70.52 21.21
CA SER A 848 5.58 69.08 20.99
C SER A 848 4.20 68.51 21.08
N TYR A 849 3.82 67.73 20.07
CA TYR A 849 2.51 67.09 19.92
C TYR A 849 2.64 65.59 19.76
N LEU A 850 1.89 64.85 20.56
CA LEU A 850 1.74 63.40 20.48
C LEU A 850 0.36 63.08 19.87
N TYR A 851 0.33 62.20 18.89
CA TYR A 851 -0.91 61.70 18.32
C TYR A 851 -0.88 60.16 18.25
N ALA A 852 -2.03 59.53 18.44
CA ALA A 852 -2.21 58.10 18.27
C ALA A 852 -3.63 57.78 17.86
N ASP A 853 -3.75 56.70 17.09
CA ASP A 853 -5.04 56.10 16.73
C ASP A 853 -4.96 54.59 16.63
N VAL A 854 -6.11 53.95 16.88
CA VAL A 854 -6.34 52.54 16.63
C VAL A 854 -7.48 52.44 15.65
N SER A 855 -7.31 51.61 14.63
CA SER A 855 -8.30 51.41 13.59
C SER A 855 -8.43 49.95 13.19
N LYS A 856 -9.62 49.64 12.61
CA LYS A 856 -9.99 48.32 12.08
C LYS A 856 -10.65 48.55 10.71
N ALA A 857 -10.28 47.69 9.73
CA ALA A 857 -10.98 47.59 8.44
C ALA A 857 -11.74 46.28 8.32
N PHE A 858 -12.96 46.34 7.72
CA PHE A 858 -13.87 45.18 7.62
C PHE A 858 -14.84 45.39 6.44
N GLY A 859 -15.52 44.31 6.06
CA GLY A 859 -16.64 44.34 5.08
C GLY A 859 -16.31 43.85 3.70
N GLY A 860 -15.04 43.74 3.32
CA GLY A 860 -14.59 43.21 2.05
C GLY A 860 -13.66 42.00 2.23
N ASP A 861 -13.04 41.59 1.15
CA ASP A 861 -11.98 40.55 1.16
C ASP A 861 -10.73 41.04 1.88
N TYR A 862 -10.44 42.37 1.74
CA TYR A 862 -9.39 43.00 2.51
C TYR A 862 -9.88 43.41 3.91
N LYS A 863 -9.26 42.87 4.93
CA LYS A 863 -9.57 43.12 6.36
C LYS A 863 -8.32 43.53 7.12
N THR A 864 -8.45 44.56 7.98
CA THR A 864 -7.43 44.92 8.96
C THR A 864 -8.01 44.67 10.36
N PRO A 865 -7.79 43.49 10.97
CA PRO A 865 -8.33 43.17 12.30
C PRO A 865 -7.97 44.20 13.34
N TRP A 866 -6.76 44.74 13.27
CA TRP A 866 -6.24 45.78 14.13
C TRP A 866 -5.08 46.52 13.48
N GLN A 867 -4.99 47.81 13.71
CA GLN A 867 -3.86 48.65 13.37
C GLN A 867 -3.74 49.76 14.42
N TRP A 868 -2.56 50.02 14.91
CA TRP A 868 -2.30 51.17 15.74
C TRP A 868 -1.21 52.06 15.07
N ASN A 869 -1.38 53.36 15.28
CA ASN A 869 -0.50 54.40 14.78
C ASN A 869 -0.16 55.34 15.93
N VAL A 870 1.09 55.66 16.10
CA VAL A 870 1.57 56.61 17.12
C VAL A 870 2.60 57.51 16.46
N GLY A 871 2.44 58.79 16.63
CA GLY A 871 3.37 59.73 16.12
C GLY A 871 3.63 60.91 17.09
N MET A 872 4.74 61.58 16.86
CA MET A 872 5.12 62.78 17.59
C MET A 872 5.66 63.82 16.62
N ARG A 873 5.26 65.03 16.87
CA ARG A 873 5.69 66.19 16.08
C ARG A 873 6.31 67.29 17.00
N TRP A 874 7.40 67.86 16.58
CA TRP A 874 8.05 68.99 17.22
C TRP A 874 8.02 70.20 16.27
N THR A 875 7.54 71.34 16.74
CA THR A 875 7.50 72.60 15.97
C THR A 875 8.51 73.56 16.50
N PHE A 876 9.09 74.39 15.64
CA PHE A 876 10.10 75.37 15.99
C PHE A 876 10.13 76.56 14.99
#